data_89ebcaf7540268f7c5452c9ce4df57dd
#
_entry.id   89ebcaf7540268f7c5452c9ce4df57dd
#
_cell.length_a   1.000
_cell.length_b   1.000
_cell.length_c   1.000
_cell.angle_alpha   90.00
_cell.angle_beta   90.00
_cell.angle_gamma   90.00
#
_symmetry.space_group_name_H-M   'P 1'
#
loop_
_entity.id
_entity.type
_entity.pdbx_description
1 polymer ?
#
loop_
_entity_poly.entity_id
_entity_poly.type
_entity_poly.pdbx_seq_one_letter_code
_entity_poly.pdbx_strand_id
1 'polypeptide(L)'
;KGLEFGLKLSNTFPVDTTRGELPNNEMYMSGRSLFPLTIEMCHRISRQFKGKMRISFAGGAEYFNCDKLFAAGIWPITVATTILKPGGYNRLLQMVEKVEPMPYKPFDGTDTQAICDMSTASHTDVHHVKPIKPLPSRKSEKNVPWIDCFTAPCKGGCPIAQDIPEYMELCNKGLYGPALKLITEKNPLPFLTGTICAHRCQTKCSRNFYDESVRIRDTKLLAAQKGYNALMASIKRPERVAGKKVAIIGGGPTGIAAAYFCGRAGIETTIFERESCLGGVPRHVIPSFRIANEAIEKDIALMEKYGVEVKCGAPAPSVDELKKQGYTHILLAVGAWKPGKLDIAGDVAGAIQWMKGVKAGNIAVAGNIVVVGGGNTAMDAARLAKRSGAESVTLVYRRTRKYMPADEHELALALADGVTFAELAAPVKQADGVLKCEKMVLGEADASGRRSPVGSGEFFTVPCDLVISAVGEQVDDALMAANGIELDKKGRPAFQTNVDGVYAAGDAKRGPATVVEGIADAAAFAEAVIGKPYTYDIPEQAYVTKADAEAKKGILKMSACICCEGDRCLQCATVCENCVDSCPNRANVAIRMADGSHQIVHVDKMCNECGNCTQFCPYSSEPCHDKFTLFQTAEDMVDSHNAGVLFLGGDKVRVRTFGEPKDYDLSGKNDLPADLEKLIVTLRDKYSYLYL
;
A
#
# COMPACT_ATOMS: atom_id res chain seq x y z
N LYS A 1 -28.35 25.51 46.62
CA LYS A 1 -28.92 26.44 45.62
C LYS A 1 -29.66 25.72 44.48
N GLY A 2 -29.78 24.37 44.49
CA GLY A 2 -30.49 23.61 43.45
C GLY A 2 -29.87 23.65 42.05
N LEU A 3 -28.58 24.04 41.95
CA LEU A 3 -27.84 24.07 40.67
C LEU A 3 -27.09 22.75 40.44
N GLU A 4 -27.20 22.25 39.25
CA GLU A 4 -26.35 21.14 38.78
C GLU A 4 -25.02 21.69 38.27
N PHE A 5 -23.94 20.97 38.56
CA PHE A 5 -22.59 21.21 38.05
C PHE A 5 -22.12 20.02 37.26
N GLY A 6 -21.59 20.25 36.08
CA GLY A 6 -21.02 19.22 35.21
C GLY A 6 -19.68 19.66 34.61
N LEU A 7 -18.95 18.72 34.08
CA LEU A 7 -17.67 18.94 33.39
C LEU A 7 -17.77 18.54 31.92
N LYS A 8 -17.16 19.33 31.05
CA LYS A 8 -16.95 18.97 29.65
C LYS A 8 -15.49 18.51 29.48
N LEU A 9 -15.28 17.27 29.04
CA LEU A 9 -13.99 16.66 28.76
C LEU A 9 -13.90 16.30 27.28
N SER A 10 -12.88 16.75 26.54
CA SER A 10 -11.94 17.85 26.75
C SER A 10 -11.91 18.70 25.48
N ASN A 11 -11.20 19.82 25.56
CA ASN A 11 -10.76 20.52 24.34
C ASN A 11 -9.54 19.81 23.74
N THR A 12 -9.08 20.30 22.58
CA THR A 12 -7.82 19.88 21.96
C THR A 12 -6.62 20.14 22.87
N PHE A 13 -5.56 19.33 22.71
CA PHE A 13 -4.31 19.50 23.43
C PHE A 13 -3.25 20.14 22.52
N PRO A 14 -2.54 21.20 22.95
CA PRO A 14 -1.43 21.75 22.21
C PRO A 14 -0.28 20.74 22.19
N VAL A 15 0.38 20.60 21.05
CA VAL A 15 1.57 19.77 20.83
C VAL A 15 2.50 20.48 19.87
N ASP A 16 3.81 20.35 20.08
CA ASP A 16 4.81 20.99 19.22
C ASP A 16 4.83 20.36 17.83
N THR A 17 4.95 21.19 16.79
CA THR A 17 5.24 20.75 15.44
C THR A 17 6.73 20.46 15.33
N THR A 18 7.09 19.19 15.16
CA THR A 18 8.50 18.74 15.11
C THR A 18 8.98 18.41 13.70
N ARG A 19 8.10 18.45 12.69
CA ARG A 19 8.37 18.00 11.32
C ARG A 19 7.92 19.00 10.26
N GLY A 20 7.57 20.22 10.64
CA GLY A 20 7.03 21.20 9.71
C GLY A 20 5.65 20.85 9.16
N GLU A 21 4.81 20.14 9.94
CA GLU A 21 3.47 19.73 9.55
C GLU A 21 2.53 20.91 9.31
N LEU A 22 2.78 22.02 10.00
CA LEU A 22 2.07 23.29 9.88
C LEU A 22 3.07 24.47 9.89
N PRO A 23 2.69 25.66 9.40
CA PRO A 23 3.54 26.85 9.48
C PRO A 23 3.86 27.29 10.91
N ASN A 24 3.03 26.94 11.88
CA ASN A 24 3.17 27.30 13.29
C ASN A 24 3.99 26.26 14.06
N ASN A 25 4.65 26.69 15.13
CA ASN A 25 5.44 25.82 16.02
C ASN A 25 4.57 24.93 16.89
N GLU A 26 3.27 25.16 16.95
CA GLU A 26 2.29 24.44 17.75
C GLU A 26 1.12 23.96 16.90
N MET A 27 0.65 22.75 17.15
CA MET A 27 -0.59 22.22 16.62
C MET A 27 -1.47 21.63 17.73
N TYR A 28 -2.72 21.30 17.42
CA TYR A 28 -3.66 20.79 18.41
C TYR A 28 -3.98 19.32 18.15
N MET A 29 -3.61 18.47 19.11
CA MET A 29 -4.00 17.05 19.09
C MET A 29 -5.53 16.95 19.29
N SER A 30 -6.19 16.24 18.39
CA SER A 30 -7.64 16.06 18.38
C SER A 30 -8.04 14.67 17.87
N GLY A 31 -9.33 14.36 17.93
CA GLY A 31 -9.89 13.11 17.42
C GLY A 31 -9.39 11.87 18.15
N ARG A 32 -9.19 10.79 17.42
CA ARG A 32 -8.87 9.46 17.98
C ARG A 32 -7.66 9.44 18.91
N SER A 33 -6.63 10.20 18.62
CA SER A 33 -5.41 10.24 19.43
C SER A 33 -5.60 10.92 20.78
N LEU A 34 -6.64 11.78 20.92
CA LEU A 34 -6.97 12.43 22.18
C LEU A 34 -7.78 11.52 23.11
N PHE A 35 -8.49 10.52 22.59
CA PHE A 35 -9.39 9.67 23.36
C PHE A 35 -8.74 9.01 24.59
N PRO A 36 -7.55 8.38 24.49
CA PRO A 36 -6.94 7.74 25.65
C PRO A 36 -6.68 8.69 26.82
N LEU A 37 -6.25 9.93 26.54
CA LEU A 37 -6.02 10.95 27.55
C LEU A 37 -7.33 11.41 28.18
N THR A 38 -8.33 11.65 27.36
CA THR A 38 -9.63 12.17 27.83
C THR A 38 -10.40 11.13 28.64
N ILE A 39 -10.40 9.85 28.19
CA ILE A 39 -11.13 8.79 28.91
C ILE A 39 -10.44 8.43 30.22
N GLU A 40 -9.12 8.50 30.32
CA GLU A 40 -8.38 8.31 31.56
C GLU A 40 -8.69 9.46 32.54
N MET A 41 -8.74 10.70 32.07
CA MET A 41 -9.17 11.82 32.90
C MET A 41 -10.61 11.64 33.39
N CYS A 42 -11.51 11.21 32.49
CA CYS A 42 -12.90 10.88 32.80
C CYS A 42 -12.97 9.80 33.88
N HIS A 43 -12.17 8.73 33.77
CA HIS A 43 -12.08 7.67 34.78
C HIS A 43 -11.67 8.21 36.16
N ARG A 44 -10.61 9.01 36.24
CA ARG A 44 -10.12 9.59 37.51
C ARG A 44 -11.18 10.46 38.17
N ILE A 45 -11.84 11.33 37.40
CA ILE A 45 -12.92 12.20 37.89
C ILE A 45 -14.13 11.37 38.35
N SER A 46 -14.61 10.43 37.52
CA SER A 46 -15.75 9.58 37.86
C SER A 46 -15.49 8.80 39.15
N ARG A 47 -14.28 8.24 39.31
CA ARG A 47 -13.87 7.53 40.53
C ARG A 47 -13.83 8.45 41.76
N GLN A 48 -13.24 9.66 41.61
CA GLN A 48 -13.13 10.63 42.71
C GLN A 48 -14.49 11.08 43.23
N PHE A 49 -15.43 11.28 42.33
CA PHE A 49 -16.79 11.70 42.65
C PHE A 49 -17.80 10.56 42.75
N LYS A 50 -17.30 9.29 42.78
CA LYS A 50 -18.13 8.08 42.92
C LYS A 50 -19.29 8.04 41.90
N GLY A 51 -19.01 8.39 40.64
CA GLY A 51 -19.96 8.44 39.55
C GLY A 51 -20.97 9.62 39.58
N LYS A 52 -20.98 10.43 40.61
CA LYS A 52 -22.03 11.48 40.79
C LYS A 52 -21.81 12.77 39.97
N MET A 53 -20.63 12.92 39.36
CA MET A 53 -20.32 14.06 38.51
C MET A 53 -20.89 13.85 37.10
N ARG A 54 -21.70 14.79 36.63
CA ARG A 54 -22.18 14.80 35.24
C ARG A 54 -21.01 15.17 34.32
N ILE A 55 -20.78 14.35 33.31
CA ILE A 55 -19.70 14.53 32.35
C ILE A 55 -20.29 14.57 30.93
N SER A 56 -19.98 15.65 30.20
CA SER A 56 -20.09 15.66 28.73
C SER A 56 -18.74 15.38 28.09
N PHE A 57 -18.74 14.77 26.92
CA PHE A 57 -17.53 14.27 26.30
C PHE A 57 -17.31 14.80 24.88
N ALA A 58 -16.11 15.31 24.61
CA ALA A 58 -15.73 15.82 23.29
C ALA A 58 -14.37 15.28 22.81
N GLY A 59 -13.50 14.89 23.72
CA GLY A 59 -12.11 14.51 23.47
C GLY A 59 -11.93 13.16 22.76
N GLY A 60 -12.17 13.11 21.45
CA GLY A 60 -11.99 11.91 20.64
C GLY A 60 -13.21 10.99 20.57
N ALA A 61 -14.40 11.49 20.89
CA ALA A 61 -15.65 10.78 20.64
C ALA A 61 -15.84 10.53 19.14
N GLU A 62 -16.20 9.30 18.78
CA GLU A 62 -16.43 8.87 17.41
C GLU A 62 -17.25 7.57 17.35
N TYR A 63 -17.47 7.03 16.15
CA TYR A 63 -18.25 5.82 15.89
C TYR A 63 -17.85 4.61 16.75
N PHE A 64 -16.55 4.41 17.05
CA PHE A 64 -16.05 3.22 17.76
C PHE A 64 -16.27 3.28 19.28
N ASN A 65 -16.66 4.43 19.82
CA ASN A 65 -16.79 4.62 21.26
C ASN A 65 -18.05 5.36 21.72
N CYS A 66 -18.83 5.96 20.81
CA CYS A 66 -19.99 6.78 21.17
C CYS A 66 -21.08 6.00 21.93
N ASP A 67 -21.34 4.76 21.55
CA ASP A 67 -22.31 3.87 22.22
C ASP A 67 -21.84 3.50 23.64
N LYS A 68 -20.56 3.18 23.79
CA LYS A 68 -19.98 2.84 25.10
C LYS A 68 -19.99 4.02 26.06
N LEU A 69 -19.67 5.23 25.54
CA LEU A 69 -19.74 6.45 26.31
C LEU A 69 -21.18 6.72 26.78
N PHE A 70 -22.14 6.60 25.85
CA PHE A 70 -23.56 6.81 26.17
C PHE A 70 -24.06 5.77 27.18
N ALA A 71 -23.74 4.49 27.02
CA ALA A 71 -24.08 3.43 27.96
C ALA A 71 -23.52 3.67 29.37
N ALA A 72 -22.33 4.27 29.47
CA ALA A 72 -21.68 4.58 30.73
C ALA A 72 -22.25 5.85 31.43
N GLY A 73 -23.33 6.45 30.90
CA GLY A 73 -23.96 7.64 31.46
C GLY A 73 -23.24 8.95 31.14
N ILE A 74 -22.39 8.94 30.10
CA ILE A 74 -21.66 10.13 29.63
C ILE A 74 -22.40 10.74 28.45
N TRP A 75 -23.00 11.90 28.70
CA TRP A 75 -23.72 12.69 27.69
C TRP A 75 -23.93 14.14 28.16
N PRO A 76 -24.04 15.16 27.27
CA PRO A 76 -23.99 15.02 25.80
C PRO A 76 -22.60 14.66 25.25
N ILE A 77 -22.61 13.99 24.09
CA ILE A 77 -21.39 13.65 23.32
C ILE A 77 -21.27 14.65 22.18
N THR A 78 -20.11 15.27 22.06
CA THR A 78 -19.83 16.28 21.02
C THR A 78 -18.73 15.76 20.09
N VAL A 79 -18.89 15.96 18.79
CA VAL A 79 -17.91 15.57 17.77
C VAL A 79 -17.56 16.74 16.87
N ALA A 80 -16.31 16.80 16.43
CA ALA A 80 -15.81 17.75 15.43
C ALA A 80 -14.89 17.06 14.43
N THR A 81 -13.76 16.52 14.87
CA THR A 81 -12.73 15.95 14.00
C THR A 81 -13.27 14.83 13.10
N THR A 82 -14.21 14.02 13.58
CA THR A 82 -14.74 12.89 12.80
C THR A 82 -15.50 13.34 11.55
N ILE A 83 -16.21 14.48 11.60
CA ILE A 83 -16.97 15.04 10.47
C ILE A 83 -16.11 15.86 9.50
N LEU A 84 -14.84 16.15 9.86
CA LEU A 84 -13.85 16.81 9.02
C LEU A 84 -12.90 15.80 8.35
N LYS A 85 -13.28 14.53 8.29
CA LYS A 85 -12.60 13.45 7.59
C LYS A 85 -13.42 13.02 6.36
N PRO A 86 -12.82 12.30 5.39
CA PRO A 86 -13.58 11.71 4.29
C PRO A 86 -14.80 10.94 4.78
N GLY A 87 -15.94 11.15 4.11
CA GLY A 87 -17.25 10.71 4.55
C GLY A 87 -18.07 11.79 5.30
N GLY A 88 -17.41 12.85 5.78
CA GLY A 88 -18.07 14.06 6.29
C GLY A 88 -19.23 13.80 7.27
N TYR A 89 -20.35 14.43 7.04
CA TYR A 89 -21.55 14.32 7.89
C TYR A 89 -22.23 12.94 7.87
N ASN A 90 -21.99 12.10 6.85
CA ASN A 90 -22.51 10.73 6.83
C ASN A 90 -22.00 9.89 8.00
N ARG A 91 -20.80 10.22 8.53
CA ARG A 91 -20.30 9.58 9.76
C ARG A 91 -21.13 9.91 10.99
N LEU A 92 -21.66 11.14 11.06
CA LEU A 92 -22.53 11.55 12.17
C LEU A 92 -23.83 10.77 12.17
N LEU A 93 -24.44 10.59 10.98
CA LEU A 93 -25.66 9.78 10.84
C LEU A 93 -25.44 8.37 11.40
N GLN A 94 -24.37 7.69 11.02
CA GLN A 94 -24.07 6.36 11.50
C GLN A 94 -23.82 6.30 13.03
N MET A 95 -23.27 7.36 13.62
CA MET A 95 -23.13 7.47 15.07
C MET A 95 -24.50 7.65 15.76
N VAL A 96 -25.40 8.43 15.17
CA VAL A 96 -26.77 8.61 15.67
C VAL A 96 -27.51 7.27 15.60
N GLU A 97 -27.50 6.58 14.45
CA GLU A 97 -28.13 5.27 14.28
C GLU A 97 -27.64 4.23 15.30
N LYS A 98 -26.38 4.35 15.75
CA LYS A 98 -25.80 3.46 16.76
C LYS A 98 -26.29 3.76 18.18
N VAL A 99 -26.57 5.01 18.50
CA VAL A 99 -26.97 5.46 19.85
C VAL A 99 -28.49 5.54 19.99
N GLU A 100 -29.24 5.89 18.94
CA GLU A 100 -30.68 6.09 18.94
C GLU A 100 -31.50 4.91 19.54
N PRO A 101 -31.20 3.63 19.25
CA PRO A 101 -31.94 2.51 19.83
C PRO A 101 -31.62 2.25 21.31
N MET A 102 -30.64 2.95 21.88
CA MET A 102 -30.23 2.74 23.27
C MET A 102 -31.21 3.42 24.24
N PRO A 103 -31.52 2.79 25.38
CA PRO A 103 -32.48 3.37 26.34
C PRO A 103 -31.88 4.64 26.95
N TYR A 104 -32.58 5.76 26.73
CA TYR A 104 -32.29 7.00 27.45
C TYR A 104 -32.85 6.93 28.87
N LYS A 105 -32.01 7.24 29.84
CA LYS A 105 -32.39 7.40 31.26
C LYS A 105 -31.97 8.80 31.74
N PRO A 106 -32.75 9.43 32.63
CA PRO A 106 -32.27 10.62 33.35
C PRO A 106 -30.92 10.31 34.02
N PHE A 107 -30.07 11.33 34.18
CA PHE A 107 -28.76 11.12 34.79
C PHE A 107 -28.89 10.62 36.23
N ASP A 108 -28.39 9.44 36.49
CA ASP A 108 -28.33 8.78 37.81
C ASP A 108 -26.90 8.39 38.17
N GLY A 109 -25.93 9.04 37.55
CA GLY A 109 -24.52 8.79 37.70
C GLY A 109 -23.84 8.21 36.47
N THR A 110 -22.51 8.09 36.52
CA THR A 110 -21.70 7.43 35.51
C THR A 110 -21.27 6.08 35.98
N ASP A 111 -21.21 5.09 35.07
CA ASP A 111 -20.64 3.77 35.33
C ASP A 111 -19.10 3.86 35.35
N THR A 112 -18.55 3.98 36.56
CA THR A 112 -17.12 4.14 36.81
C THR A 112 -16.32 2.93 36.33
N GLN A 113 -16.88 1.71 36.40
CA GLN A 113 -16.18 0.50 35.95
C GLN A 113 -16.12 0.45 34.42
N ALA A 114 -17.22 0.70 33.72
CA ALA A 114 -17.25 0.77 32.28
C ALA A 114 -16.27 1.85 31.73
N ILE A 115 -16.14 2.98 32.43
CA ILE A 115 -15.19 4.03 32.06
C ILE A 115 -13.74 3.54 32.28
N CYS A 116 -13.46 2.82 33.37
CA CYS A 116 -12.17 2.22 33.64
C CYS A 116 -11.77 1.22 32.55
N ASP A 117 -12.71 0.36 32.14
CA ASP A 117 -12.49 -0.64 31.12
C ASP A 117 -12.22 0.01 29.76
N MET A 118 -12.94 1.06 29.40
CA MET A 118 -12.67 1.85 28.17
C MET A 118 -11.30 2.52 28.23
N SER A 119 -10.89 3.08 29.37
CA SER A 119 -9.58 3.68 29.55
C SER A 119 -8.48 2.65 29.35
N THR A 120 -8.57 1.51 30.03
CA THR A 120 -7.59 0.43 29.91
C THR A 120 -7.49 -0.09 28.47
N ALA A 121 -8.63 -0.37 27.83
CA ALA A 121 -8.67 -0.85 26.45
C ALA A 121 -8.07 0.16 25.45
N SER A 122 -8.24 1.47 25.70
CA SER A 122 -7.76 2.51 24.79
C SER A 122 -6.24 2.54 24.60
N HIS A 123 -5.47 2.00 25.55
CA HIS A 123 -4.02 1.96 25.51
C HIS A 123 -3.45 0.97 24.49
N THR A 124 -4.24 0.00 24.07
CA THR A 124 -3.85 -1.03 23.08
C THR A 124 -4.73 -1.04 21.83
N ASP A 125 -5.82 -0.29 21.82
CA ASP A 125 -6.73 -0.22 20.70
C ASP A 125 -6.06 0.46 19.49
N VAL A 126 -5.98 -0.26 18.37
CA VAL A 126 -5.39 0.21 17.10
C VAL A 126 -6.04 1.46 16.52
N HIS A 127 -7.28 1.79 16.93
CA HIS A 127 -7.95 3.02 16.52
C HIS A 127 -7.42 4.26 17.25
N HIS A 128 -6.78 4.08 18.40
CA HIS A 128 -6.30 5.16 19.26
C HIS A 128 -4.79 5.24 19.34
N VAL A 129 -4.09 4.11 19.22
CA VAL A 129 -2.63 4.01 19.37
C VAL A 129 -1.96 3.87 18.00
N LYS A 130 -0.93 4.70 17.76
CA LYS A 130 -0.11 4.57 16.55
C LYS A 130 0.82 3.35 16.69
N PRO A 131 1.07 2.61 15.59
CA PRO A 131 2.06 1.55 15.60
C PRO A 131 3.47 2.12 15.85
N ILE A 132 4.35 1.29 16.41
CA ILE A 132 5.75 1.65 16.67
C ILE A 132 6.46 2.05 15.38
N LYS A 133 6.21 1.30 14.31
CA LYS A 133 6.74 1.60 12.99
C LYS A 133 5.94 2.72 12.34
N PRO A 134 6.61 3.74 11.76
CA PRO A 134 5.91 4.80 11.04
C PRO A 134 5.02 4.21 9.95
N LEU A 135 3.79 4.67 9.89
CA LEU A 135 2.90 4.30 8.79
C LEU A 135 3.49 4.80 7.46
N PRO A 136 3.51 3.97 6.41
CA PRO A 136 3.91 4.43 5.09
C PRO A 136 3.02 5.59 4.63
N SER A 137 3.56 6.49 3.81
CA SER A 137 2.76 7.55 3.20
C SER A 137 1.54 6.96 2.51
N ARG A 138 0.36 7.50 2.80
CA ARG A 138 -0.90 7.13 2.13
C ARG A 138 -1.03 7.80 0.77
N LYS A 139 -0.23 8.83 0.49
CA LYS A 139 -0.25 9.57 -0.77
C LYS A 139 0.51 8.84 -1.87
N SER A 140 0.00 8.91 -3.07
CA SER A 140 0.69 8.51 -4.30
C SER A 140 1.36 9.72 -4.92
N GLU A 141 2.61 9.57 -5.35
CA GLU A 141 3.39 10.59 -6.04
C GLU A 141 2.84 10.78 -7.47
N LYS A 142 1.67 11.35 -7.57
CA LYS A 142 0.99 11.62 -8.84
C LYS A 142 0.32 12.97 -8.75
N ASN A 143 0.65 13.87 -9.67
CA ASN A 143 -0.12 15.07 -9.89
C ASN A 143 -1.45 14.69 -10.54
N VAL A 144 -2.52 15.25 -10.04
CA VAL A 144 -3.86 15.02 -10.60
C VAL A 144 -4.25 16.21 -11.48
N PRO A 145 -4.99 15.97 -12.57
CA PRO A 145 -5.47 17.05 -13.43
C PRO A 145 -6.52 17.90 -12.71
N TRP A 146 -6.82 19.08 -13.27
CA TRP A 146 -7.86 19.97 -12.76
C TRP A 146 -9.23 19.30 -12.73
N ILE A 147 -9.53 18.54 -13.79
CA ILE A 147 -10.72 17.73 -13.97
C ILE A 147 -10.33 16.24 -14.08
N ASP A 148 -11.30 15.35 -13.91
CA ASP A 148 -11.13 13.88 -13.99
C ASP A 148 -10.06 13.29 -13.09
N CYS A 149 -9.97 13.81 -11.86
CA CYS A 149 -9.00 13.32 -10.88
C CYS A 149 -9.40 11.97 -10.24
N PHE A 150 -10.48 11.35 -10.67
CA PHE A 150 -11.04 10.13 -10.11
C PHE A 150 -10.26 8.90 -10.55
N THR A 151 -9.14 8.64 -9.90
CA THR A 151 -8.36 7.42 -10.08
C THR A 151 -8.22 6.72 -8.74
N ALA A 152 -8.31 5.38 -8.73
CA ALA A 152 -8.19 4.63 -7.49
C ALA A 152 -6.75 4.71 -6.95
N PRO A 153 -6.51 5.21 -5.72
CA PRO A 153 -5.15 5.31 -5.17
C PRO A 153 -4.46 3.94 -5.05
N CYS A 154 -5.22 2.89 -4.78
CA CYS A 154 -4.72 1.52 -4.73
C CYS A 154 -4.14 1.05 -6.08
N LYS A 155 -4.73 1.46 -7.21
CA LYS A 155 -4.21 1.21 -8.55
C LYS A 155 -2.85 1.89 -8.74
N GLY A 156 -2.74 3.17 -8.35
CA GLY A 156 -1.47 3.91 -8.37
C GLY A 156 -0.41 3.38 -7.40
N GLY A 157 -0.82 2.73 -6.31
CA GLY A 157 0.08 2.08 -5.35
C GLY A 157 0.55 0.69 -5.76
N CYS A 158 0.00 0.13 -6.84
CA CYS A 158 0.39 -1.17 -7.39
C CYS A 158 1.41 -1.01 -8.51
N PRO A 159 2.61 -1.64 -8.45
CA PRO A 159 3.62 -1.52 -9.51
C PRO A 159 3.15 -1.93 -10.92
N ILE A 160 2.12 -2.77 -11.02
CA ILE A 160 1.50 -3.20 -12.28
C ILE A 160 0.12 -2.56 -12.52
N ALA A 161 -0.22 -1.51 -11.78
CA ALA A 161 -1.48 -0.78 -11.92
C ALA A 161 -2.73 -1.68 -12.06
N GLN A 162 -2.86 -2.69 -11.17
CA GLN A 162 -3.99 -3.65 -11.18
C GLN A 162 -5.34 -2.92 -11.07
N ASP A 163 -6.33 -3.40 -11.80
CA ASP A 163 -7.70 -2.87 -11.81
C ASP A 163 -8.47 -3.34 -10.57
N ILE A 164 -8.03 -2.81 -9.41
CA ILE A 164 -8.44 -3.27 -8.08
C ILE A 164 -9.91 -3.04 -7.80
N PRO A 165 -10.49 -1.82 -7.99
CA PRO A 165 -11.90 -1.60 -7.71
C PRO A 165 -12.81 -2.55 -8.50
N GLU A 166 -12.46 -2.81 -9.74
CA GLU A 166 -13.22 -3.63 -10.67
C GLU A 166 -13.26 -5.10 -10.23
N TYR A 167 -12.10 -5.71 -9.92
CA TYR A 167 -12.12 -7.10 -9.46
C TYR A 167 -12.65 -7.25 -8.03
N MET A 168 -12.53 -6.23 -7.17
CA MET A 168 -13.16 -6.23 -5.85
C MET A 168 -14.68 -6.33 -5.98
N GLU A 169 -15.28 -5.59 -6.91
CA GLU A 169 -16.73 -5.64 -7.16
C GLU A 169 -17.16 -6.95 -7.82
N LEU A 170 -16.39 -7.47 -8.77
CA LEU A 170 -16.66 -8.79 -9.36
C LEU A 170 -16.67 -9.89 -8.29
N CYS A 171 -15.71 -9.85 -7.35
CA CYS A 171 -15.69 -10.78 -6.21
C CYS A 171 -16.89 -10.61 -5.28
N ASN A 172 -17.31 -9.35 -5.05
CA ASN A 172 -18.50 -9.02 -4.25
C ASN A 172 -19.78 -9.63 -4.85
N LYS A 173 -19.87 -9.65 -6.17
CA LYS A 173 -20.96 -10.28 -6.93
C LYS A 173 -20.82 -11.81 -7.10
N GLY A 174 -19.77 -12.41 -6.53
CA GLY A 174 -19.49 -13.84 -6.69
C GLY A 174 -18.95 -14.25 -8.06
N LEU A 175 -18.61 -13.29 -8.92
CA LEU A 175 -18.13 -13.50 -10.29
C LEU A 175 -16.60 -13.73 -10.32
N TYR A 176 -16.14 -14.77 -9.66
CA TYR A 176 -14.71 -15.06 -9.45
C TYR A 176 -13.96 -15.39 -10.75
N GLY A 177 -14.59 -16.04 -11.73
CA GLY A 177 -14.00 -16.31 -13.04
C GLY A 177 -13.64 -15.03 -13.79
N PRO A 178 -14.61 -14.13 -14.05
CA PRO A 178 -14.35 -12.79 -14.59
C PRO A 178 -13.35 -11.98 -13.76
N ALA A 179 -13.42 -12.03 -12.43
CA ALA A 179 -12.46 -11.34 -11.56
C ALA A 179 -11.03 -11.85 -11.78
N LEU A 180 -10.84 -13.17 -11.86
CA LEU A 180 -9.51 -13.74 -12.10
C LEU A 180 -9.01 -13.45 -13.51
N LYS A 181 -9.90 -13.47 -14.54
CA LYS A 181 -9.54 -13.06 -15.90
C LYS A 181 -9.01 -11.63 -15.89
N LEU A 182 -9.70 -10.69 -15.25
CA LEU A 182 -9.27 -9.30 -15.13
C LEU A 182 -7.93 -9.17 -14.37
N ILE A 183 -7.75 -9.91 -13.29
CA ILE A 183 -6.49 -9.93 -12.53
C ILE A 183 -5.34 -10.39 -13.42
N THR A 184 -5.51 -11.47 -14.17
CA THR A 184 -4.45 -12.08 -14.98
C THR A 184 -4.10 -11.31 -16.24
N GLU A 185 -4.87 -10.27 -16.60
CA GLU A 185 -4.47 -9.32 -17.63
C GLU A 185 -3.12 -8.66 -17.32
N LYS A 186 -2.90 -8.28 -16.07
CA LYS A 186 -1.68 -7.59 -15.60
C LYS A 186 -0.86 -8.40 -14.60
N ASN A 187 -1.40 -9.46 -14.04
CA ASN A 187 -0.78 -10.25 -12.98
C ASN A 187 -0.86 -11.74 -13.27
N PRO A 188 0.12 -12.29 -13.99
CA PRO A 188 0.12 -13.71 -14.36
C PRO A 188 0.38 -14.67 -13.19
N LEU A 189 0.67 -14.17 -11.99
CA LEU A 189 1.00 -14.95 -10.80
C LEU A 189 0.00 -14.68 -9.66
N PRO A 190 -1.31 -14.92 -9.86
CA PRO A 190 -2.34 -14.52 -8.89
C PRO A 190 -2.28 -15.30 -7.58
N PHE A 191 -1.90 -16.57 -7.58
CA PHE A 191 -1.72 -17.35 -6.36
C PHE A 191 -0.51 -16.90 -5.56
N LEU A 192 0.64 -16.75 -6.21
CA LEU A 192 1.87 -16.28 -5.57
C LEU A 192 1.67 -14.89 -4.97
N THR A 193 1.19 -13.94 -5.77
CA THR A 193 0.97 -12.56 -5.30
C THR A 193 -0.24 -12.43 -4.37
N GLY A 194 -1.20 -13.35 -4.43
CA GLY A 194 -2.30 -13.46 -3.47
C GLY A 194 -1.81 -13.88 -2.08
N THR A 195 -0.71 -14.59 -2.01
CA THR A 195 -0.16 -15.13 -0.76
C THR A 195 0.94 -14.25 -0.16
N ILE A 196 1.94 -13.84 -0.94
CA ILE A 196 3.16 -13.18 -0.40
C ILE A 196 3.42 -11.75 -0.92
N CYS A 197 2.48 -11.13 -1.64
CA CYS A 197 2.63 -9.74 -2.08
C CYS A 197 2.74 -8.79 -0.88
N ALA A 198 3.66 -7.81 -0.97
CA ALA A 198 3.82 -6.75 0.02
C ALA A 198 2.64 -5.76 0.11
N HIS A 199 1.58 -5.96 -0.63
CA HIS A 199 0.28 -5.27 -0.64
C HIS A 199 0.34 -3.74 -0.45
N ARG A 200 1.31 -3.07 -1.09
CA ARG A 200 1.45 -1.59 -1.07
C ARG A 200 0.16 -0.86 -1.47
N CYS A 201 -0.68 -1.48 -2.30
CA CYS A 201 -2.00 -0.96 -2.64
C CYS A 201 -2.90 -0.76 -1.41
N GLN A 202 -2.81 -1.63 -0.39
CA GLN A 202 -3.59 -1.51 0.85
C GLN A 202 -3.15 -0.29 1.66
N THR A 203 -1.87 0.10 1.66
CA THR A 203 -1.41 1.32 2.33
C THR A 203 -1.95 2.60 1.67
N LYS A 204 -2.23 2.55 0.37
CA LYS A 204 -2.80 3.66 -0.41
C LYS A 204 -4.33 3.67 -0.41
N CYS A 205 -4.99 2.66 0.12
CA CYS A 205 -6.44 2.56 0.12
C CYS A 205 -7.08 3.72 0.89
N SER A 206 -8.01 4.45 0.25
CA SER A 206 -8.74 5.57 0.90
C SER A 206 -9.53 5.13 2.13
N ARG A 207 -9.88 3.84 2.22
CA ARG A 207 -10.55 3.27 3.39
C ARG A 207 -9.73 3.43 4.69
N ASN A 208 -8.40 3.59 4.60
CA ASN A 208 -7.56 3.93 5.76
C ASN A 208 -7.91 5.27 6.43
N PHE A 209 -8.67 6.15 5.77
CA PHE A 209 -9.22 7.37 6.38
C PHE A 209 -10.52 7.11 7.14
N TYR A 210 -11.13 5.94 6.95
CA TYR A 210 -12.37 5.52 7.59
C TYR A 210 -12.08 4.64 8.82
N ASP A 211 -11.74 3.42 8.56
CA ASP A 211 -11.48 2.36 9.52
C ASP A 211 -10.16 1.62 9.21
N GLU A 212 -10.16 0.69 8.28
CA GLU A 212 -9.01 -0.06 7.83
C GLU A 212 -9.08 -0.32 6.32
N SER A 213 -7.94 -0.53 5.66
CA SER A 213 -7.92 -0.86 4.23
C SER A 213 -8.74 -2.10 3.91
N VAL A 214 -9.31 -2.17 2.71
CA VAL A 214 -9.87 -3.43 2.22
C VAL A 214 -8.77 -4.47 2.03
N ARG A 215 -9.08 -5.74 2.26
CA ARG A 215 -8.16 -6.89 2.18
C ARG A 215 -7.91 -7.29 0.72
N ILE A 216 -7.26 -6.39 -0.04
CA ILE A 216 -7.05 -6.50 -1.49
C ILE A 216 -6.31 -7.78 -1.85
N ARG A 217 -5.22 -8.10 -1.11
CA ARG A 217 -4.41 -9.29 -1.33
C ARG A 217 -5.21 -10.57 -1.15
N ASP A 218 -5.96 -10.64 -0.07
CA ASP A 218 -6.73 -11.83 0.28
C ASP A 218 -7.91 -12.05 -0.67
N THR A 219 -8.57 -10.97 -1.10
CA THR A 219 -9.64 -11.03 -2.12
C THR A 219 -9.10 -11.50 -3.47
N LYS A 220 -7.90 -11.06 -3.86
CA LYS A 220 -7.22 -11.55 -5.06
C LYS A 220 -6.96 -13.06 -4.97
N LEU A 221 -6.48 -13.54 -3.82
CA LEU A 221 -6.28 -14.97 -3.60
C LEU A 221 -7.59 -15.75 -3.67
N LEU A 222 -8.67 -15.22 -3.09
CA LEU A 222 -10.01 -15.81 -3.17
C LEU A 222 -10.48 -15.91 -4.62
N ALA A 223 -10.29 -14.86 -5.43
CA ALA A 223 -10.59 -14.88 -6.86
C ALA A 223 -9.78 -15.95 -7.59
N ALA A 224 -8.47 -16.07 -7.29
CA ALA A 224 -7.61 -17.10 -7.84
C ALA A 224 -8.12 -18.50 -7.49
N GLN A 225 -8.41 -18.76 -6.22
CA GLN A 225 -8.88 -20.08 -5.75
C GLN A 225 -10.21 -20.49 -6.37
N LYS A 226 -11.19 -19.58 -6.45
CA LYS A 226 -12.54 -19.89 -6.92
C LYS A 226 -12.70 -19.74 -8.44
N GLY A 227 -11.94 -18.86 -9.09
CA GLY A 227 -12.04 -18.59 -10.52
C GLY A 227 -11.13 -19.45 -11.41
N TYR A 228 -10.19 -20.20 -10.83
CA TYR A 228 -9.12 -20.89 -11.56
C TYR A 228 -9.63 -21.81 -12.68
N ASN A 229 -10.54 -22.72 -12.38
CA ASN A 229 -11.01 -23.69 -13.36
C ASN A 229 -11.73 -23.00 -14.53
N ALA A 230 -12.52 -21.97 -14.26
CA ALA A 230 -13.21 -21.20 -15.31
C ALA A 230 -12.21 -20.46 -16.21
N LEU A 231 -11.18 -19.84 -15.62
CA LEU A 231 -10.11 -19.19 -16.36
C LEU A 231 -9.35 -20.19 -17.24
N MET A 232 -8.89 -21.31 -16.66
CA MET A 232 -8.14 -22.35 -17.37
C MET A 232 -8.90 -22.92 -18.57
N ALA A 233 -10.22 -23.06 -18.47
CA ALA A 233 -11.08 -23.50 -19.56
C ALA A 233 -11.25 -22.44 -20.65
N SER A 234 -11.11 -21.15 -20.33
CA SER A 234 -11.31 -20.03 -21.25
C SER A 234 -10.07 -19.66 -22.07
N ILE A 235 -8.86 -20.03 -21.59
CA ILE A 235 -7.60 -19.68 -22.24
C ILE A 235 -7.49 -20.41 -23.60
N LYS A 236 -7.30 -19.61 -24.65
CA LYS A 236 -6.98 -20.10 -26.00
C LYS A 236 -5.54 -19.76 -26.33
N ARG A 237 -4.84 -20.70 -26.93
CA ARG A 237 -3.49 -20.46 -27.43
C ARG A 237 -3.56 -19.50 -28.63
N PRO A 238 -2.79 -18.39 -28.62
CA PRO A 238 -2.77 -17.46 -29.74
C PRO A 238 -2.06 -18.04 -30.95
N GLU A 239 -2.30 -17.46 -32.13
CA GLU A 239 -1.51 -17.74 -33.32
C GLU A 239 -0.05 -17.26 -33.12
N ARG A 240 0.89 -17.99 -33.70
CA ARG A 240 2.30 -17.64 -33.59
C ARG A 240 2.66 -16.42 -34.44
N VAL A 241 3.39 -15.49 -33.84
CA VAL A 241 3.98 -14.34 -34.52
C VAL A 241 5.34 -14.75 -35.11
N ALA A 242 5.48 -14.64 -36.44
CA ALA A 242 6.73 -14.96 -37.11
C ALA A 242 7.85 -13.95 -36.82
N GLY A 243 9.10 -14.39 -36.91
CA GLY A 243 10.29 -13.54 -36.84
C GLY A 243 10.72 -13.11 -35.44
N LYS A 244 10.02 -13.55 -34.39
CA LYS A 244 10.40 -13.29 -32.99
C LYS A 244 10.52 -14.59 -32.20
N LYS A 245 11.67 -14.79 -31.59
CA LYS A 245 11.94 -15.95 -30.72
C LYS A 245 12.64 -15.47 -29.46
N VAL A 246 12.10 -15.83 -28.30
CA VAL A 246 12.52 -15.34 -26.99
C VAL A 246 13.12 -16.46 -26.16
N ALA A 247 14.33 -16.22 -25.61
CA ALA A 247 14.92 -17.03 -24.55
C ALA A 247 14.83 -16.29 -23.22
N ILE A 248 14.38 -16.98 -22.17
CA ILE A 248 14.34 -16.46 -20.81
C ILE A 248 15.27 -17.31 -19.95
N ILE A 249 16.31 -16.71 -19.40
CA ILE A 249 17.27 -17.36 -18.50
C ILE A 249 16.82 -17.09 -17.05
N GLY A 250 16.32 -18.14 -16.39
CA GLY A 250 15.77 -18.13 -15.05
C GLY A 250 14.24 -18.26 -14.99
N GLY A 251 13.78 -19.31 -14.33
CA GLY A 251 12.37 -19.67 -14.15
C GLY A 251 11.76 -19.19 -12.83
N GLY A 252 12.27 -18.09 -12.27
CA GLY A 252 11.66 -17.41 -11.13
C GLY A 252 10.42 -16.59 -11.53
N PRO A 253 9.77 -15.87 -10.58
CA PRO A 253 8.54 -15.13 -10.83
C PRO A 253 8.61 -14.19 -12.04
N THR A 254 9.72 -13.47 -12.21
CA THR A 254 9.92 -12.55 -13.34
C THR A 254 10.00 -13.31 -14.68
N GLY A 255 10.72 -14.43 -14.71
CA GLY A 255 10.82 -15.25 -15.92
C GLY A 255 9.48 -15.88 -16.32
N ILE A 256 8.75 -16.43 -15.37
CA ILE A 256 7.41 -16.99 -15.58
C ILE A 256 6.45 -15.91 -16.09
N ALA A 257 6.48 -14.71 -15.50
CA ALA A 257 5.65 -13.59 -15.93
C ALA A 257 6.00 -13.11 -17.34
N ALA A 258 7.27 -13.00 -17.68
CA ALA A 258 7.73 -12.62 -19.02
C ALA A 258 7.30 -13.65 -20.07
N ALA A 259 7.43 -14.94 -19.74
CA ALA A 259 6.98 -16.03 -20.61
C ALA A 259 5.45 -16.00 -20.80
N TYR A 260 4.69 -15.72 -19.75
CA TYR A 260 3.24 -15.54 -19.84
C TYR A 260 2.87 -14.42 -20.84
N PHE A 261 3.45 -13.22 -20.69
CA PHE A 261 3.14 -12.09 -21.56
C PHE A 261 3.58 -12.33 -23.01
N CYS A 262 4.80 -12.86 -23.23
CA CYS A 262 5.29 -13.18 -24.57
C CYS A 262 4.47 -14.31 -25.20
N GLY A 263 4.19 -15.38 -24.47
CA GLY A 263 3.38 -16.51 -24.97
C GLY A 263 1.96 -16.08 -25.29
N ARG A 264 1.32 -15.24 -24.46
CA ARG A 264 0.01 -14.67 -24.70
C ARG A 264 -0.01 -13.76 -25.95
N ALA A 265 1.10 -13.10 -26.26
CA ALA A 265 1.26 -12.32 -27.50
C ALA A 265 1.59 -13.20 -28.73
N GLY A 266 1.59 -14.52 -28.62
CA GLY A 266 1.88 -15.45 -29.71
C GLY A 266 3.37 -15.61 -30.04
N ILE A 267 4.29 -15.11 -29.19
CA ILE A 267 5.72 -15.15 -29.44
C ILE A 267 6.28 -16.50 -28.97
N GLU A 268 7.12 -17.12 -29.83
CA GLU A 268 7.85 -18.35 -29.47
C GLU A 268 8.79 -18.08 -28.30
N THR A 269 8.53 -18.74 -27.16
CA THR A 269 9.22 -18.45 -25.90
C THR A 269 9.70 -19.74 -25.26
N THR A 270 10.98 -19.76 -24.84
CA THR A 270 11.60 -20.86 -24.09
C THR A 270 12.17 -20.33 -22.79
N ILE A 271 11.86 -20.99 -21.67
CA ILE A 271 12.49 -20.75 -20.37
C ILE A 271 13.62 -21.78 -20.17
N PHE A 272 14.78 -21.30 -19.76
CA PHE A 272 15.92 -22.11 -19.32
C PHE A 272 16.08 -21.94 -17.81
N GLU A 273 15.92 -23.01 -17.03
CA GLU A 273 16.04 -23.01 -15.58
C GLU A 273 17.06 -24.05 -15.11
N ARG A 274 18.04 -23.65 -14.29
CA ARG A 274 19.09 -24.53 -13.77
C ARG A 274 18.57 -25.52 -12.73
N GLU A 275 17.54 -25.17 -11.98
CA GLU A 275 16.90 -26.08 -11.03
C GLU A 275 16.03 -27.10 -11.77
N SER A 276 15.65 -28.17 -11.08
CA SER A 276 14.79 -29.22 -11.66
C SER A 276 13.38 -28.78 -12.00
N CYS A 277 12.94 -27.61 -11.49
CA CYS A 277 11.60 -27.06 -11.71
C CYS A 277 11.58 -25.53 -11.57
N LEU A 278 10.57 -24.91 -12.17
CA LEU A 278 10.33 -23.47 -12.10
C LEU A 278 9.90 -23.03 -10.70
N GLY A 279 9.98 -21.73 -10.42
CA GLY A 279 9.44 -21.07 -9.23
C GLY A 279 10.46 -20.20 -8.50
N GLY A 280 11.77 -20.37 -8.74
CA GLY A 280 12.82 -19.54 -8.15
C GLY A 280 12.80 -19.50 -6.62
N VAL A 281 13.13 -18.34 -6.03
CA VAL A 281 13.15 -18.12 -4.56
C VAL A 281 11.83 -18.51 -3.87
N PRO A 282 10.65 -18.17 -4.36
CA PRO A 282 9.41 -18.62 -3.74
C PRO A 282 9.28 -20.12 -3.56
N ARG A 283 9.74 -20.90 -4.56
CA ARG A 283 9.65 -22.35 -4.51
C ARG A 283 10.77 -22.98 -3.70
N HIS A 284 12.01 -22.55 -3.94
CA HIS A 284 13.20 -23.25 -3.44
C HIS A 284 13.67 -22.75 -2.08
N VAL A 285 13.28 -21.53 -1.67
CA VAL A 285 13.81 -20.86 -0.48
C VAL A 285 12.72 -20.51 0.53
N ILE A 286 11.66 -19.81 0.10
CA ILE A 286 10.61 -19.38 1.03
C ILE A 286 9.96 -20.60 1.69
N PRO A 287 9.81 -20.61 3.02
CA PRO A 287 9.27 -21.77 3.74
C PRO A 287 7.86 -22.18 3.29
N SER A 288 7.59 -23.49 3.28
CA SER A 288 6.32 -24.03 2.79
C SER A 288 5.10 -23.59 3.63
N PHE A 289 5.30 -23.21 4.89
CA PHE A 289 4.23 -22.63 5.72
C PHE A 289 3.85 -21.20 5.31
N ARG A 290 4.68 -20.52 4.49
CA ARG A 290 4.38 -19.21 3.90
C ARG A 290 3.69 -19.35 2.56
N ILE A 291 4.19 -20.24 1.70
CA ILE A 291 3.61 -20.51 0.40
C ILE A 291 3.77 -21.99 0.04
N ALA A 292 2.67 -22.65 -0.26
CA ALA A 292 2.66 -24.02 -0.72
C ALA A 292 3.09 -24.11 -2.20
N ASN A 293 3.79 -25.20 -2.56
CA ASN A 293 4.26 -25.41 -3.94
C ASN A 293 3.09 -25.48 -4.93
N GLU A 294 1.94 -26.02 -4.52
CA GLU A 294 0.72 -26.13 -5.33
C GLU A 294 0.19 -24.77 -5.82
N ALA A 295 0.39 -23.72 -5.03
CA ALA A 295 0.04 -22.36 -5.44
C ALA A 295 0.93 -21.89 -6.61
N ILE A 296 2.21 -22.19 -6.54
CA ILE A 296 3.19 -21.85 -7.60
C ILE A 296 2.92 -22.66 -8.87
N GLU A 297 2.60 -23.96 -8.73
CA GLU A 297 2.24 -24.83 -9.85
C GLU A 297 1.02 -24.32 -10.63
N LYS A 298 0.00 -23.80 -9.93
CA LYS A 298 -1.17 -23.21 -10.59
C LYS A 298 -0.82 -21.98 -11.42
N ASP A 299 0.08 -21.13 -10.94
CA ASP A 299 0.55 -19.96 -11.68
C ASP A 299 1.41 -20.38 -12.90
N ILE A 300 2.27 -21.42 -12.75
CA ILE A 300 3.04 -21.99 -13.86
C ILE A 300 2.11 -22.56 -14.94
N ALA A 301 1.09 -23.31 -14.54
CA ALA A 301 0.14 -23.91 -15.48
C ALA A 301 -0.66 -22.85 -16.28
N LEU A 302 -0.90 -21.65 -15.74
CA LEU A 302 -1.47 -20.54 -16.51
C LEU A 302 -0.54 -20.11 -17.65
N MET A 303 0.76 -20.01 -17.40
CA MET A 303 1.76 -19.66 -18.42
C MET A 303 1.87 -20.76 -19.50
N GLU A 304 1.89 -22.02 -19.09
CA GLU A 304 2.04 -23.17 -20.00
C GLU A 304 0.89 -23.26 -21.01
N LYS A 305 -0.32 -22.79 -20.66
CA LYS A 305 -1.47 -22.72 -21.60
C LYS A 305 -1.18 -21.95 -22.88
N TYR A 306 -0.25 -20.99 -22.84
CA TYR A 306 0.15 -20.20 -24.00
C TYR A 306 1.26 -20.85 -24.84
N GLY A 307 1.65 -22.11 -24.49
CA GLY A 307 2.59 -22.92 -25.28
C GLY A 307 4.05 -22.50 -25.17
N VAL A 308 4.43 -22.02 -23.98
CA VAL A 308 5.82 -21.76 -23.61
C VAL A 308 6.56 -23.09 -23.45
N GLU A 309 7.76 -23.15 -23.99
CA GLU A 309 8.67 -24.29 -23.80
C GLU A 309 9.46 -24.11 -22.50
N VAL A 310 9.61 -25.17 -21.71
CA VAL A 310 10.34 -25.13 -20.43
C VAL A 310 11.47 -26.16 -20.47
N LYS A 311 12.72 -25.72 -20.19
CA LYS A 311 13.92 -26.54 -20.09
C LYS A 311 14.54 -26.37 -18.71
N CYS A 312 14.36 -27.37 -17.83
CA CYS A 312 14.87 -27.38 -16.48
C CYS A 312 16.02 -28.35 -16.28
N GLY A 313 16.76 -28.19 -15.17
CA GLY A 313 17.77 -29.15 -14.71
C GLY A 313 19.15 -28.96 -15.31
N ALA A 314 19.40 -27.89 -16.06
CA ALA A 314 20.69 -27.57 -16.63
C ALA A 314 20.93 -26.05 -16.69
N PRO A 315 22.20 -25.60 -16.60
CA PRO A 315 22.53 -24.20 -16.88
C PRO A 315 22.07 -23.80 -18.28
N ALA A 316 21.62 -22.57 -18.45
CA ALA A 316 21.25 -22.02 -19.75
C ALA A 316 22.50 -21.96 -20.67
N PRO A 317 22.32 -22.11 -21.99
CA PRO A 317 23.35 -21.76 -22.95
C PRO A 317 23.77 -20.29 -22.80
N SER A 318 25.01 -19.98 -23.23
CA SER A 318 25.46 -18.58 -23.28
C SER A 318 24.61 -17.72 -24.22
N VAL A 319 24.67 -16.41 -24.04
CA VAL A 319 23.95 -15.44 -24.90
C VAL A 319 24.32 -15.67 -26.38
N ASP A 320 25.60 -15.90 -26.67
CA ASP A 320 26.03 -16.12 -28.03
C ASP A 320 25.51 -17.43 -28.64
N GLU A 321 25.45 -18.50 -27.85
CA GLU A 321 24.86 -19.78 -28.28
C GLU A 321 23.36 -19.65 -28.53
N LEU A 322 22.64 -18.92 -27.69
CA LEU A 322 21.20 -18.64 -27.88
C LEU A 322 20.98 -17.84 -29.16
N LYS A 323 21.78 -16.81 -29.44
CA LYS A 323 21.71 -16.04 -30.70
C LYS A 323 21.95 -16.94 -31.91
N LYS A 324 22.92 -17.85 -31.86
CA LYS A 324 23.16 -18.85 -32.94
C LYS A 324 22.00 -19.81 -33.13
N GLN A 325 21.21 -20.08 -32.08
CA GLN A 325 19.95 -20.87 -32.12
C GLN A 325 18.75 -20.08 -32.64
N GLY A 326 18.94 -18.81 -33.06
CA GLY A 326 17.92 -17.96 -33.64
C GLY A 326 17.05 -17.20 -32.63
N TYR A 327 17.43 -17.15 -31.35
CA TYR A 327 16.74 -16.31 -30.39
C TYR A 327 17.05 -14.83 -30.67
N THR A 328 16.00 -14.06 -30.93
CA THR A 328 16.10 -12.63 -31.27
C THR A 328 16.14 -11.73 -30.05
N HIS A 329 15.54 -12.18 -28.94
CA HIS A 329 15.51 -11.46 -27.67
C HIS A 329 15.82 -12.43 -26.52
N ILE A 330 16.67 -12.01 -25.60
CA ILE A 330 17.10 -12.80 -24.45
C ILE A 330 16.85 -12.00 -23.18
N LEU A 331 16.16 -12.61 -22.21
CA LEU A 331 15.91 -12.02 -20.90
C LEU A 331 16.73 -12.71 -19.82
N LEU A 332 17.55 -11.94 -19.09
CA LEU A 332 18.24 -12.39 -17.89
C LEU A 332 17.33 -12.14 -16.67
N ALA A 333 16.61 -13.19 -16.23
CA ALA A 333 15.71 -13.18 -15.07
C ALA A 333 16.28 -14.07 -13.94
N VAL A 334 17.60 -14.08 -13.77
CA VAL A 334 18.36 -15.01 -12.93
C VAL A 334 18.27 -14.72 -11.42
N GLY A 335 17.65 -13.60 -11.03
CA GLY A 335 17.52 -13.21 -9.64
C GLY A 335 18.82 -12.70 -9.00
N ALA A 336 18.84 -12.64 -7.66
CA ALA A 336 20.00 -12.29 -6.84
C ALA A 336 20.23 -13.39 -5.80
N TRP A 337 21.21 -14.24 -6.02
CA TRP A 337 21.45 -15.45 -5.22
C TRP A 337 22.75 -15.39 -4.42
N LYS A 338 23.65 -14.44 -4.72
CA LYS A 338 24.93 -14.27 -4.03
C LYS A 338 24.65 -13.61 -2.67
N PRO A 339 25.08 -14.24 -1.55
CA PRO A 339 24.83 -13.65 -0.24
C PRO A 339 25.59 -12.34 -0.06
N GLY A 340 24.98 -11.37 0.59
CA GLY A 340 25.66 -10.17 1.09
C GLY A 340 26.71 -10.55 2.12
N LYS A 341 27.80 -9.78 2.16
CA LYS A 341 28.92 -10.05 3.05
C LYS A 341 28.61 -9.62 4.49
N LEU A 342 28.65 -10.56 5.41
CA LEU A 342 28.75 -10.32 6.85
C LEU A 342 30.17 -10.65 7.28
N ASP A 343 30.97 -9.63 7.58
CA ASP A 343 32.41 -9.76 7.85
C ASP A 343 32.66 -9.99 9.34
N ILE A 344 32.39 -11.19 9.81
CA ILE A 344 32.68 -11.64 11.17
C ILE A 344 33.38 -13.01 11.13
N ALA A 345 34.20 -13.29 12.12
CA ALA A 345 34.79 -14.63 12.30
C ALA A 345 33.76 -15.58 12.91
N GLY A 346 33.75 -16.83 12.48
CA GLY A 346 32.90 -17.90 12.97
C GLY A 346 32.19 -18.69 11.88
N ASP A 347 31.25 -19.54 12.28
CA ASP A 347 30.42 -20.31 11.36
C ASP A 347 29.24 -19.47 10.89
N VAL A 348 29.32 -18.98 9.64
CA VAL A 348 28.34 -18.05 9.04
C VAL A 348 27.80 -18.62 7.75
N ALA A 349 26.50 -18.90 7.72
CA ALA A 349 25.79 -19.35 6.52
C ALA A 349 24.97 -18.20 5.90
N GLY A 350 24.92 -18.11 4.57
CA GLY A 350 24.01 -17.21 3.87
C GLY A 350 22.57 -17.68 3.96
N ALA A 351 21.64 -16.79 4.27
CA ALA A 351 20.23 -17.11 4.54
C ALA A 351 19.56 -17.87 3.38
N ILE A 352 19.75 -17.44 2.13
CA ILE A 352 19.13 -18.07 0.95
C ILE A 352 19.61 -19.52 0.77
N GLN A 353 20.92 -19.76 0.85
CA GLN A 353 21.49 -21.10 0.68
C GLN A 353 21.11 -22.01 1.84
N TRP A 354 21.12 -21.47 3.07
CA TRP A 354 20.75 -22.23 4.25
C TRP A 354 19.26 -22.64 4.20
N MET A 355 18.35 -21.68 3.95
CA MET A 355 16.91 -21.96 3.85
C MET A 355 16.61 -22.95 2.71
N LYS A 356 17.29 -22.82 1.56
CA LYS A 356 17.17 -23.78 0.45
C LYS A 356 17.57 -25.19 0.89
N GLY A 357 18.70 -25.33 1.62
CA GLY A 357 19.20 -26.60 2.11
C GLY A 357 18.25 -27.25 3.14
N VAL A 358 17.71 -26.46 4.07
CA VAL A 358 16.73 -26.94 5.07
C VAL A 358 15.45 -27.39 4.37
N LYS A 359 14.92 -26.58 3.44
CA LYS A 359 13.70 -26.90 2.69
C LYS A 359 13.85 -28.17 1.83
N ALA A 360 15.04 -28.41 1.30
CA ALA A 360 15.37 -29.62 0.53
C ALA A 360 15.67 -30.85 1.40
N GLY A 361 15.70 -30.70 2.73
CA GLY A 361 16.06 -31.79 3.66
C GLY A 361 17.55 -32.10 3.73
N ASN A 362 18.41 -31.28 3.13
CA ASN A 362 19.85 -31.46 3.08
C ASN A 362 20.59 -30.90 4.30
N ILE A 363 19.92 -30.04 5.08
CA ILE A 363 20.47 -29.42 6.30
C ILE A 363 19.53 -29.76 7.47
N ALA A 364 20.08 -30.44 8.48
CA ALA A 364 19.41 -30.65 9.76
C ALA A 364 19.55 -29.38 10.62
N VAL A 365 18.48 -29.01 11.30
CA VAL A 365 18.43 -27.83 12.17
C VAL A 365 18.54 -28.28 13.62
N ALA A 366 19.51 -27.77 14.37
CA ALA A 366 19.72 -28.05 15.79
C ALA A 366 20.45 -26.89 16.47
N GLY A 367 20.51 -26.92 17.81
CA GLY A 367 21.28 -25.97 18.62
C GLY A 367 20.72 -24.55 18.62
N ASN A 368 21.61 -23.61 18.95
CA ASN A 368 21.30 -22.20 19.10
C ASN A 368 21.64 -21.44 17.82
N ILE A 369 20.64 -20.88 17.17
CA ILE A 369 20.79 -20.19 15.88
C ILE A 369 20.59 -18.68 16.07
N VAL A 370 21.54 -17.91 15.52
CA VAL A 370 21.40 -16.45 15.48
C VAL A 370 21.21 -16.01 14.02
N VAL A 371 20.11 -15.29 13.76
CA VAL A 371 19.84 -14.70 12.44
C VAL A 371 20.16 -13.21 12.49
N VAL A 372 21.07 -12.77 11.59
CA VAL A 372 21.48 -11.37 11.52
C VAL A 372 20.80 -10.68 10.35
N GLY A 373 19.93 -9.73 10.65
CA GLY A 373 19.23 -8.97 9.63
C GLY A 373 17.89 -8.40 10.11
N GLY A 374 17.27 -7.55 9.32
CA GLY A 374 15.99 -6.89 9.65
C GLY A 374 14.99 -6.89 8.50
N GLY A 375 15.22 -7.66 7.43
CA GLY A 375 14.33 -7.82 6.29
C GLY A 375 13.42 -9.04 6.40
N ASN A 376 12.50 -9.22 5.44
CA ASN A 376 11.60 -10.38 5.41
C ASN A 376 12.36 -11.70 5.30
N THR A 377 13.51 -11.73 4.60
CA THR A 377 14.40 -12.92 4.54
C THR A 377 14.87 -13.34 5.93
N ALA A 378 15.21 -12.37 6.80
CA ALA A 378 15.59 -12.67 8.17
C ALA A 378 14.43 -13.25 8.99
N MET A 379 13.20 -12.73 8.79
CA MET A 379 11.99 -13.27 9.45
C MET A 379 11.73 -14.72 9.01
N ASP A 380 11.82 -14.98 7.71
CA ASP A 380 11.63 -16.32 7.14
C ASP A 380 12.69 -17.31 7.66
N ALA A 381 13.96 -16.90 7.70
CA ALA A 381 15.05 -17.73 8.20
C ALA A 381 14.87 -18.04 9.71
N ALA A 382 14.54 -17.05 10.51
CA ALA A 382 14.35 -17.21 11.95
C ALA A 382 13.15 -18.14 12.27
N ARG A 383 12.02 -17.94 11.57
CA ARG A 383 10.84 -18.80 11.73
C ARG A 383 11.10 -20.23 11.24
N LEU A 384 11.82 -20.38 10.11
CA LEU A 384 12.20 -21.69 9.59
C LEU A 384 13.09 -22.41 10.59
N ALA A 385 14.13 -21.73 11.12
CA ALA A 385 15.00 -22.30 12.15
C ALA A 385 14.21 -22.81 13.35
N LYS A 386 13.33 -21.97 13.92
CA LYS A 386 12.55 -22.33 15.10
C LYS A 386 11.60 -23.50 14.85
N ARG A 387 10.89 -23.46 13.72
CA ARG A 387 9.92 -24.51 13.36
C ARG A 387 10.58 -25.82 12.91
N SER A 388 11.87 -25.80 12.53
CA SER A 388 12.63 -26.99 12.14
C SER A 388 13.41 -27.63 13.29
N GLY A 389 13.33 -27.11 14.53
CA GLY A 389 13.84 -27.78 15.71
C GLY A 389 15.07 -27.13 16.37
N ALA A 390 15.40 -25.87 16.02
CA ALA A 390 16.43 -25.14 16.77
C ALA A 390 16.03 -24.98 18.25
N GLU A 391 16.97 -25.18 19.17
CA GLU A 391 16.78 -25.03 20.61
C GLU A 391 16.40 -23.59 20.95
N SER A 392 17.19 -22.64 20.50
CA SER A 392 16.87 -21.23 20.55
C SER A 392 17.13 -20.54 19.22
N VAL A 393 16.36 -19.48 18.95
CA VAL A 393 16.57 -18.59 17.80
C VAL A 393 16.56 -17.16 18.25
N THR A 394 17.66 -16.43 17.99
CA THR A 394 17.77 -15.01 18.26
C THR A 394 17.92 -14.22 16.98
N LEU A 395 17.03 -13.28 16.75
CA LEU A 395 17.11 -12.32 15.66
C LEU A 395 17.90 -11.09 16.12
N VAL A 396 19.06 -10.83 15.52
CA VAL A 396 19.95 -9.71 15.86
C VAL A 396 19.81 -8.62 14.80
N TYR A 397 19.50 -7.40 15.25
CA TYR A 397 19.32 -6.26 14.38
C TYR A 397 20.00 -5.00 14.94
N ARG A 398 20.84 -4.35 14.10
CA ARG A 398 21.68 -3.20 14.50
C ARG A 398 20.93 -1.88 14.75
N ARG A 399 19.62 -1.80 14.44
CA ARG A 399 18.75 -0.67 14.73
C ARG A 399 17.59 -1.11 15.61
N THR A 400 16.62 -0.22 15.83
CA THR A 400 15.40 -0.56 16.56
C THR A 400 14.32 -1.09 15.59
N ARG A 401 13.30 -1.74 16.15
CA ARG A 401 12.08 -2.20 15.47
C ARG A 401 11.47 -1.11 14.56
N LYS A 402 11.52 0.15 14.99
CA LYS A 402 11.03 1.30 14.20
C LYS A 402 11.66 1.40 12.81
N TYR A 403 12.92 1.01 12.64
CA TYR A 403 13.69 1.15 11.40
C TYR A 403 13.85 -0.15 10.61
N MET A 404 13.17 -1.23 11.03
CA MET A 404 13.24 -2.52 10.31
C MET A 404 12.60 -2.42 8.92
N PRO A 405 13.23 -2.96 7.86
CA PRO A 405 12.61 -3.08 6.54
C PRO A 405 11.46 -4.11 6.52
N ALA A 406 11.54 -5.16 7.35
CA ALA A 406 10.50 -6.20 7.43
C ALA A 406 9.13 -5.63 7.79
N ASP A 407 8.06 -6.29 7.32
CA ASP A 407 6.70 -5.98 7.72
C ASP A 407 6.52 -6.22 9.22
N GLU A 408 5.76 -5.36 9.89
CA GLU A 408 5.49 -5.46 11.34
C GLU A 408 4.80 -6.80 11.69
N HIS A 409 3.92 -7.25 10.83
CA HIS A 409 3.22 -8.52 10.99
C HIS A 409 4.19 -9.72 10.92
N GLU A 410 5.20 -9.67 10.07
CA GLU A 410 6.20 -10.74 9.96
C GLU A 410 7.06 -10.86 11.22
N LEU A 411 7.45 -9.72 11.82
CA LEU A 411 8.13 -9.73 13.11
C LEU A 411 7.22 -10.29 14.22
N ALA A 412 5.94 -9.87 14.25
CA ALA A 412 5.00 -10.39 15.23
C ALA A 412 4.82 -11.92 15.13
N LEU A 413 4.76 -12.46 13.90
CA LEU A 413 4.71 -13.90 13.67
C LEU A 413 5.99 -14.62 14.11
N ALA A 414 7.18 -14.01 13.92
CA ALA A 414 8.43 -14.58 14.38
C ALA A 414 8.49 -14.65 15.93
N LEU A 415 8.06 -13.58 16.61
CA LEU A 415 7.95 -13.56 18.07
C LEU A 415 6.94 -14.59 18.58
N ALA A 416 5.80 -14.74 17.91
CA ALA A 416 4.79 -15.74 18.26
C ALA A 416 5.30 -17.19 18.07
N ASP A 417 6.20 -17.43 17.11
CA ASP A 417 6.87 -18.73 16.93
C ASP A 417 7.96 -18.97 18.01
N GLY A 418 8.24 -18.00 18.91
CA GLY A 418 9.22 -18.11 19.98
C GLY A 418 10.63 -17.65 19.61
N VAL A 419 10.77 -16.79 18.60
CA VAL A 419 12.04 -16.13 18.26
C VAL A 419 12.30 -15.00 19.24
N THR A 420 13.51 -14.92 19.80
CA THR A 420 13.96 -13.78 20.62
C THR A 420 14.46 -12.65 19.71
N PHE A 421 14.11 -11.42 20.01
CA PHE A 421 14.55 -10.25 19.24
C PHE A 421 15.52 -9.38 20.04
N ALA A 422 16.75 -9.23 19.53
CA ALA A 422 17.80 -8.37 20.05
C ALA A 422 18.00 -7.17 19.12
N GLU A 423 17.38 -6.05 19.46
CA GLU A 423 17.58 -4.80 18.75
C GLU A 423 18.80 -4.03 19.29
N LEU A 424 19.30 -3.06 18.50
CA LEU A 424 20.51 -2.30 18.80
C LEU A 424 21.72 -3.22 19.09
N ALA A 425 21.85 -4.26 18.29
CA ALA A 425 22.90 -5.27 18.42
C ALA A 425 23.60 -5.49 17.07
N ALA A 426 24.91 -5.37 17.04
CA ALA A 426 25.74 -5.67 15.89
C ALA A 426 26.63 -6.87 16.18
N PRO A 427 26.67 -7.92 15.33
CA PRO A 427 27.52 -9.08 15.53
C PRO A 427 29.00 -8.71 15.33
N VAL A 428 29.88 -9.26 16.14
CA VAL A 428 31.34 -9.01 16.11
C VAL A 428 32.13 -10.28 15.80
N LYS A 429 31.86 -11.36 16.52
CA LYS A 429 32.54 -12.64 16.38
C LYS A 429 31.72 -13.77 16.97
N GLN A 430 31.65 -14.89 16.27
CA GLN A 430 31.11 -16.14 16.81
C GLN A 430 32.28 -17.07 17.15
N ALA A 431 32.31 -17.57 18.38
CA ALA A 431 33.27 -18.55 18.88
C ALA A 431 32.73 -19.21 20.16
N ASP A 432 33.17 -20.40 20.44
CA ASP A 432 32.92 -21.12 21.70
C ASP A 432 31.42 -21.24 22.08
N GLY A 433 30.57 -21.46 21.08
CA GLY A 433 29.11 -21.60 21.27
C GLY A 433 28.38 -20.28 21.56
N VAL A 434 29.00 -19.12 21.33
CA VAL A 434 28.38 -17.82 21.53
C VAL A 434 28.69 -16.84 20.39
N LEU A 435 27.76 -15.92 20.14
CA LEU A 435 27.97 -14.72 19.33
C LEU A 435 28.21 -13.53 20.23
N LYS A 436 29.39 -12.93 20.14
CA LYS A 436 29.68 -11.63 20.76
C LYS A 436 29.04 -10.53 19.89
N CYS A 437 28.22 -9.70 20.51
CA CYS A 437 27.57 -8.54 19.90
C CYS A 437 28.02 -7.24 20.59
N GLU A 438 28.14 -6.18 19.80
CA GLU A 438 28.28 -4.81 20.31
C GLU A 438 26.89 -4.17 20.46
N LYS A 439 26.65 -3.53 21.60
CA LYS A 439 25.45 -2.68 21.76
C LYS A 439 25.58 -1.46 20.87
N MET A 440 24.50 -1.10 20.20
CA MET A 440 24.44 0.05 19.32
C MET A 440 23.62 1.17 19.94
N VAL A 441 23.93 2.41 19.57
CA VAL A 441 23.10 3.58 19.81
C VAL A 441 22.71 4.18 18.46
N LEU A 442 21.58 4.90 18.41
CA LEU A 442 21.14 5.57 17.20
C LEU A 442 21.80 6.96 17.13
N GLY A 443 22.63 7.19 16.14
CA GLY A 443 23.22 8.48 15.81
C GLY A 443 22.19 9.49 15.27
N GLU A 444 22.66 10.57 14.67
CA GLU A 444 21.79 11.59 14.06
C GLU A 444 20.97 11.04 12.88
N ALA A 445 19.83 11.69 12.62
CA ALA A 445 18.98 11.34 11.50
C ALA A 445 19.55 11.88 10.19
N ASP A 446 19.55 11.06 9.14
CA ASP A 446 19.87 11.51 7.78
C ASP A 446 18.68 12.29 7.16
N ALA A 447 18.87 12.82 5.95
CA ALA A 447 17.84 13.58 5.22
C ALA A 447 16.51 12.82 5.02
N SER A 448 16.53 11.48 5.12
CA SER A 448 15.32 10.63 5.07
C SER A 448 14.69 10.40 6.45
N GLY A 449 15.24 10.98 7.51
CA GLY A 449 14.84 10.76 8.88
C GLY A 449 15.31 9.42 9.47
N ARG A 450 16.19 8.68 8.77
CA ARG A 450 16.72 7.40 9.21
C ARG A 450 18.00 7.61 10.04
N ARG A 451 18.03 7.03 11.23
CA ARG A 451 19.18 7.13 12.13
C ARG A 451 20.16 5.98 11.89
N SER A 452 21.44 6.32 11.78
CA SER A 452 22.51 5.33 11.60
C SER A 452 22.89 4.69 12.94
N PRO A 453 23.16 3.38 13.00
CA PRO A 453 23.65 2.73 14.22
C PRO A 453 25.13 3.07 14.42
N VAL A 454 25.50 3.40 15.66
CA VAL A 454 26.86 3.70 16.10
C VAL A 454 27.20 2.77 17.25
N GLY A 455 28.41 2.18 17.28
CA GLY A 455 28.85 1.32 18.37
C GLY A 455 28.96 2.10 19.68
N SER A 456 28.52 1.50 20.77
CA SER A 456 28.61 2.10 22.12
C SER A 456 29.90 1.73 22.83
N GLY A 457 30.68 0.75 22.34
CA GLY A 457 31.81 0.15 23.03
C GLY A 457 31.43 -0.87 24.11
N GLU A 458 30.14 -1.10 24.36
CA GLU A 458 29.67 -2.14 25.28
C GLU A 458 29.37 -3.42 24.51
N PHE A 459 29.70 -4.56 25.09
CA PHE A 459 29.51 -5.86 24.46
C PHE A 459 28.66 -6.79 25.32
N PHE A 460 28.00 -7.73 24.66
CA PHE A 460 27.27 -8.83 25.30
C PHE A 460 27.36 -10.08 24.43
N THR A 461 26.96 -11.23 24.96
CA THR A 461 26.97 -12.50 24.23
C THR A 461 25.59 -13.11 24.13
N VAL A 462 25.35 -13.84 23.04
CA VAL A 462 24.15 -14.63 22.79
C VAL A 462 24.57 -16.05 22.50
N PRO A 463 23.91 -17.10 23.04
CA PRO A 463 24.15 -18.48 22.65
C PRO A 463 24.02 -18.65 21.13
N CYS A 464 25.02 -19.26 20.49
CA CYS A 464 25.10 -19.31 19.03
C CYS A 464 26.04 -20.43 18.55
N ASP A 465 25.47 -21.47 17.97
CA ASP A 465 26.20 -22.53 17.27
C ASP A 465 26.36 -22.19 15.78
N LEU A 466 25.37 -21.49 15.18
CA LEU A 466 25.38 -21.06 13.78
C LEU A 466 24.85 -19.65 13.62
N VAL A 467 25.54 -18.82 12.85
CA VAL A 467 25.06 -17.51 12.41
C VAL A 467 24.46 -17.61 10.99
N ILE A 468 23.23 -17.17 10.83
CA ILE A 468 22.58 -17.02 9.51
C ILE A 468 22.60 -15.55 9.11
N SER A 469 23.34 -15.25 8.04
CA SER A 469 23.47 -13.90 7.49
C SER A 469 22.32 -13.60 6.51
N ALA A 470 21.43 -12.69 6.90
CA ALA A 470 20.33 -12.16 6.10
C ALA A 470 20.50 -10.63 5.87
N VAL A 471 21.72 -10.20 5.51
CA VAL A 471 22.08 -8.79 5.33
C VAL A 471 21.93 -8.29 3.90
N GLY A 472 21.28 -9.06 3.06
CA GLY A 472 20.97 -8.78 1.66
C GLY A 472 21.59 -9.78 0.71
N GLU A 473 21.14 -9.72 -0.54
CA GLU A 473 21.58 -10.58 -1.64
C GLU A 473 22.11 -9.71 -2.80
N GLN A 474 22.98 -10.29 -3.62
CA GLN A 474 23.63 -9.64 -4.76
C GLN A 474 23.42 -10.45 -6.05
N VAL A 475 23.54 -9.78 -7.16
CA VAL A 475 23.53 -10.39 -8.49
C VAL A 475 24.81 -11.18 -8.70
N ASP A 476 24.77 -12.25 -9.48
CA ASP A 476 25.93 -13.03 -9.88
C ASP A 476 26.72 -12.27 -10.96
N ASP A 477 27.77 -11.57 -10.53
CA ASP A 477 28.65 -10.76 -11.36
C ASP A 477 29.49 -11.63 -12.34
N ALA A 478 29.82 -12.87 -11.95
CA ALA A 478 30.55 -13.78 -12.82
C ALA A 478 29.70 -14.22 -14.02
N LEU A 479 28.41 -14.51 -13.78
CA LEU A 479 27.49 -14.85 -14.86
C LEU A 479 27.31 -13.65 -15.83
N MET A 480 27.22 -12.44 -15.33
CA MET A 480 27.10 -11.25 -16.16
C MET A 480 28.36 -11.02 -16.99
N ALA A 481 29.55 -11.12 -16.38
CA ALA A 481 30.81 -10.97 -17.07
C ALA A 481 31.02 -12.05 -18.16
N ALA A 482 30.63 -13.30 -17.88
CA ALA A 482 30.74 -14.42 -18.85
C ALA A 482 29.86 -14.19 -20.10
N ASN A 483 28.84 -13.35 -20.03
CA ASN A 483 27.98 -13.00 -21.14
C ASN A 483 28.25 -11.57 -21.68
N GLY A 484 29.35 -10.92 -21.27
CA GLY A 484 29.72 -9.57 -21.72
C GLY A 484 28.79 -8.45 -21.27
N ILE A 485 28.03 -8.65 -20.18
CA ILE A 485 27.08 -7.69 -19.66
C ILE A 485 27.76 -6.71 -18.71
N GLU A 486 27.65 -5.42 -18.99
CA GLU A 486 28.16 -4.35 -18.14
C GLU A 486 27.26 -4.11 -16.92
N LEU A 487 27.92 -3.81 -15.80
CA LEU A 487 27.24 -3.53 -14.52
C LEU A 487 27.48 -2.07 -14.10
N ASP A 488 26.47 -1.49 -13.45
CA ASP A 488 26.56 -0.17 -12.83
C ASP A 488 27.44 -0.21 -11.55
N LYS A 489 27.63 0.97 -10.91
CA LYS A 489 28.39 1.11 -9.64
C LYS A 489 27.83 0.29 -8.48
N LYS A 490 26.59 -0.23 -8.59
CA LYS A 490 25.93 -1.10 -7.60
C LYS A 490 26.00 -2.57 -7.97
N GLY A 491 26.73 -2.94 -9.03
CA GLY A 491 26.84 -4.30 -9.53
C GLY A 491 25.58 -4.82 -10.22
N ARG A 492 24.83 -3.96 -10.93
CA ARG A 492 23.55 -4.30 -11.56
C ARG A 492 23.55 -3.97 -13.05
N PRO A 493 23.00 -4.84 -13.91
CA PRO A 493 22.82 -4.55 -15.32
C PRO A 493 21.69 -3.53 -15.55
N ALA A 494 21.76 -2.81 -16.66
CA ALA A 494 20.66 -2.01 -17.16
C ALA A 494 19.49 -2.89 -17.63
N PHE A 495 18.28 -2.33 -17.75
CA PHE A 495 17.12 -3.07 -18.28
C PHE A 495 17.39 -3.55 -19.72
N GLN A 496 17.72 -2.67 -20.62
CA GLN A 496 18.33 -3.01 -21.90
C GLN A 496 19.85 -2.96 -21.69
N THR A 497 20.51 -4.08 -21.86
CA THR A 497 21.95 -4.19 -21.59
C THR A 497 22.78 -3.57 -22.72
N ASN A 498 24.09 -3.54 -22.55
CA ASN A 498 25.03 -3.16 -23.61
C ASN A 498 25.09 -4.17 -24.77
N VAL A 499 24.53 -5.37 -24.63
CA VAL A 499 24.47 -6.41 -25.66
C VAL A 499 23.12 -6.36 -26.37
N ASP A 500 23.16 -6.13 -27.68
CA ASP A 500 21.94 -6.01 -28.49
C ASP A 500 20.99 -7.20 -28.34
N GLY A 501 19.69 -6.91 -28.19
CA GLY A 501 18.66 -7.93 -27.98
C GLY A 501 18.67 -8.60 -26.62
N VAL A 502 19.53 -8.17 -25.68
CA VAL A 502 19.63 -8.73 -24.32
C VAL A 502 19.13 -7.77 -23.28
N TYR A 503 18.24 -8.26 -22.40
CA TYR A 503 17.56 -7.52 -21.34
C TYR A 503 17.80 -8.18 -19.99
N ALA A 504 17.72 -7.39 -18.92
CA ALA A 504 17.74 -7.88 -17.54
C ALA A 504 16.52 -7.37 -16.77
N ALA A 505 15.93 -8.23 -15.94
CA ALA A 505 14.70 -7.90 -15.22
C ALA A 505 14.65 -8.56 -13.82
N GLY A 506 13.72 -8.05 -12.98
CA GLY A 506 13.53 -8.53 -11.62
C GLY A 506 14.75 -8.26 -10.73
N ASP A 507 15.01 -9.16 -9.79
CA ASP A 507 16.12 -8.99 -8.82
C ASP A 507 17.50 -8.97 -9.50
N ALA A 508 17.64 -9.55 -10.68
CA ALA A 508 18.87 -9.44 -11.47
C ALA A 508 19.21 -7.99 -11.82
N LYS A 509 18.20 -7.16 -12.08
CA LYS A 509 18.35 -5.73 -12.39
C LYS A 509 18.26 -4.83 -11.15
N ARG A 510 17.33 -5.14 -10.24
CA ARG A 510 16.97 -4.25 -9.12
C ARG A 510 17.76 -4.54 -7.85
N GLY A 511 18.35 -5.73 -7.71
CA GLY A 511 18.62 -6.35 -6.42
C GLY A 511 17.34 -6.88 -5.79
N PRO A 512 17.38 -7.43 -4.57
CA PRO A 512 16.22 -8.00 -3.91
C PRO A 512 15.03 -7.03 -3.87
N ALA A 513 13.93 -7.42 -4.50
CA ALA A 513 12.72 -6.61 -4.68
C ALA A 513 11.45 -7.46 -4.50
N THR A 514 10.29 -6.91 -4.86
CA THR A 514 9.03 -7.64 -4.74
C THR A 514 8.69 -8.40 -6.04
N VAL A 515 7.95 -9.50 -5.92
CA VAL A 515 7.44 -10.27 -7.07
C VAL A 515 6.69 -9.36 -8.06
N VAL A 516 5.89 -8.42 -7.55
CA VAL A 516 5.07 -7.53 -8.40
C VAL A 516 5.94 -6.55 -9.19
N GLU A 517 7.07 -6.09 -8.64
CA GLU A 517 8.05 -5.29 -9.38
C GLU A 517 8.73 -6.12 -10.49
N GLY A 518 8.98 -7.40 -10.22
CA GLY A 518 9.46 -8.34 -11.24
C GLY A 518 8.44 -8.57 -12.37
N ILE A 519 7.14 -8.61 -12.04
CA ILE A 519 6.06 -8.68 -13.04
C ILE A 519 6.01 -7.40 -13.90
N ALA A 520 6.23 -6.22 -13.29
CA ALA A 520 6.29 -4.96 -14.03
C ALA A 520 7.44 -4.94 -15.04
N ASP A 521 8.63 -5.40 -14.64
CA ASP A 521 9.78 -5.55 -15.56
C ASP A 521 9.49 -6.58 -16.67
N ALA A 522 8.79 -7.67 -16.35
CA ALA A 522 8.40 -8.69 -17.31
C ALA A 522 7.42 -8.15 -18.38
N ALA A 523 6.46 -7.32 -17.98
CA ALA A 523 5.57 -6.64 -18.91
C ALA A 523 6.32 -5.67 -19.83
N ALA A 524 7.24 -4.86 -19.27
CA ALA A 524 8.09 -3.96 -20.03
C ALA A 524 8.98 -4.73 -21.03
N PHE A 525 9.50 -5.91 -20.65
CA PHE A 525 10.23 -6.76 -21.59
C PHE A 525 9.33 -7.24 -22.73
N ALA A 526 8.12 -7.70 -22.45
CA ALA A 526 7.19 -8.12 -23.50
C ALA A 526 6.85 -6.95 -24.46
N GLU A 527 6.67 -5.73 -23.95
CA GLU A 527 6.51 -4.52 -24.76
C GLU A 527 7.69 -4.26 -25.68
N ALA A 528 8.92 -4.38 -25.15
CA ALA A 528 10.15 -4.24 -25.94
C ALA A 528 10.23 -5.29 -27.06
N VAL A 529 9.89 -6.55 -26.76
CA VAL A 529 9.82 -7.62 -27.77
C VAL A 529 8.76 -7.36 -28.82
N ILE A 530 7.55 -6.93 -28.40
CA ILE A 530 6.41 -6.64 -29.30
C ILE A 530 6.69 -5.39 -30.14
N GLY A 531 7.41 -4.40 -29.59
CA GLY A 531 7.73 -3.11 -30.22
C GLY A 531 6.58 -2.07 -30.08
N LYS A 532 5.63 -2.30 -29.20
CA LYS A 532 4.53 -1.39 -28.84
C LYS A 532 4.02 -1.67 -27.44
N PRO A 533 3.25 -0.75 -26.81
CA PRO A 533 2.61 -1.00 -25.53
C PRO A 533 1.79 -2.28 -25.52
N TYR A 534 1.84 -3.00 -24.41
CA TYR A 534 1.08 -4.25 -24.25
C TYR A 534 -0.42 -3.95 -24.17
N THR A 535 -1.22 -4.66 -24.97
CA THR A 535 -2.67 -4.50 -24.98
C THR A 535 -3.30 -5.43 -23.94
N TYR A 536 -4.03 -4.85 -22.97
CA TYR A 536 -4.79 -5.57 -21.96
C TYR A 536 -6.26 -5.63 -22.34
N ASP A 537 -6.90 -6.80 -22.18
CA ASP A 537 -8.35 -6.98 -22.40
C ASP A 537 -9.10 -6.58 -21.12
N ILE A 538 -9.19 -5.28 -20.88
CA ILE A 538 -9.89 -4.71 -19.72
C ILE A 538 -11.27 -4.26 -20.20
N PRO A 539 -12.37 -4.77 -19.59
CA PRO A 539 -13.72 -4.36 -19.96
C PRO A 539 -13.90 -2.84 -19.77
N GLU A 540 -14.47 -2.18 -20.76
CA GLU A 540 -14.84 -0.75 -20.66
C GLU A 540 -16.02 -0.52 -19.71
N GLN A 541 -16.85 -1.54 -19.51
CA GLN A 541 -18.04 -1.42 -18.68
C GLN A 541 -17.69 -1.30 -17.19
N ALA A 542 -18.11 -0.21 -16.57
CA ALA A 542 -18.05 -0.06 -15.13
C ALA A 542 -19.02 -1.05 -14.44
N TYR A 543 -18.50 -1.87 -13.54
CA TYR A 543 -19.32 -2.80 -12.76
C TYR A 543 -20.04 -2.12 -11.59
N VAL A 544 -19.78 -0.85 -11.34
CA VAL A 544 -20.31 -0.05 -10.23
C VAL A 544 -20.96 1.20 -10.77
N THR A 545 -22.19 1.47 -10.35
CA THR A 545 -22.84 2.75 -10.63
C THR A 545 -22.32 3.82 -9.68
N LYS A 546 -22.48 5.10 -10.07
CA LYS A 546 -22.16 6.22 -9.20
C LYS A 546 -22.98 6.17 -7.90
N ALA A 547 -24.25 5.81 -7.97
CA ALA A 547 -25.14 5.67 -6.82
C ALA A 547 -24.63 4.60 -5.83
N ASP A 548 -24.16 3.44 -6.33
CA ASP A 548 -23.56 2.39 -5.49
C ASP A 548 -22.31 2.88 -4.77
N ALA A 549 -21.46 3.68 -5.44
CA ALA A 549 -20.26 4.25 -4.86
C ALA A 549 -20.59 5.35 -3.82
N GLU A 550 -21.55 6.22 -4.10
CA GLU A 550 -22.03 7.25 -3.18
C GLU A 550 -22.64 6.65 -1.92
N ALA A 551 -23.41 5.56 -2.03
CA ALA A 551 -24.02 4.88 -0.89
C ALA A 551 -22.98 4.30 0.12
N LYS A 552 -21.74 4.07 -0.32
CA LYS A 552 -20.66 3.58 0.55
C LYS A 552 -19.88 4.70 1.26
N LYS A 553 -20.11 5.97 0.88
CA LYS A 553 -19.40 7.11 1.48
C LYS A 553 -19.84 7.33 2.93
N GLY A 554 -18.87 7.57 3.79
CA GLY A 554 -19.10 7.84 5.21
C GLY A 554 -19.39 6.61 6.05
N ILE A 555 -19.68 5.46 5.44
CA ILE A 555 -20.04 4.24 6.16
C ILE A 555 -18.77 3.54 6.68
N LEU A 556 -18.61 3.54 8.01
CA LEU A 556 -17.60 2.74 8.69
C LEU A 556 -18.10 1.30 8.80
N LYS A 557 -17.28 0.37 8.38
CA LYS A 557 -17.62 -1.05 8.34
C LYS A 557 -16.35 -1.88 8.49
N MET A 558 -16.20 -2.54 9.62
CA MET A 558 -15.05 -3.43 9.84
C MET A 558 -15.09 -4.66 8.93
N SER A 559 -13.91 -5.21 8.64
CA SER A 559 -13.79 -6.46 7.89
C SER A 559 -14.43 -7.62 8.66
N ALA A 560 -15.42 -8.26 8.07
CA ALA A 560 -16.09 -9.44 8.65
C ALA A 560 -15.62 -10.73 7.97
N CYS A 561 -15.52 -10.72 6.64
CA CYS A 561 -15.06 -11.85 5.84
C CYS A 561 -14.38 -11.39 4.55
N ILE A 562 -13.55 -12.25 3.95
CA ILE A 562 -12.85 -11.90 2.68
C ILE A 562 -13.83 -11.75 1.52
N CYS A 563 -14.88 -12.55 1.50
CA CYS A 563 -15.91 -12.49 0.45
C CYS A 563 -16.73 -11.20 0.44
N CYS A 564 -16.78 -10.47 1.57
CA CYS A 564 -17.52 -9.23 1.72
C CYS A 564 -16.65 -7.96 1.55
N GLU A 565 -15.37 -8.10 1.24
CA GLU A 565 -14.45 -6.96 1.15
C GLU A 565 -14.76 -6.00 -0.01
N GLY A 566 -15.37 -6.50 -1.09
CA GLY A 566 -15.83 -5.67 -2.19
C GLY A 566 -16.93 -4.68 -1.78
N ASP A 567 -17.77 -5.06 -0.82
CA ASP A 567 -18.79 -4.16 -0.25
C ASP A 567 -18.16 -2.99 0.55
N ARG A 568 -17.00 -3.22 1.16
CA ARG A 568 -16.23 -2.17 1.84
C ARG A 568 -15.46 -1.27 0.88
N CYS A 569 -15.22 -1.69 -0.36
CA CYS A 569 -14.47 -0.92 -1.35
C CYS A 569 -15.23 0.36 -1.73
N LEU A 570 -14.60 1.53 -1.54
CA LEU A 570 -15.21 2.85 -1.79
C LEU A 570 -15.33 3.21 -3.27
N GLN A 571 -14.81 2.37 -4.18
CA GLN A 571 -14.86 2.59 -5.63
C GLN A 571 -14.31 3.97 -6.06
N CYS A 572 -13.13 4.33 -5.57
CA CYS A 572 -12.53 5.66 -5.70
C CYS A 572 -12.27 6.11 -7.14
N ALA A 573 -12.27 5.19 -8.12
CA ALA A 573 -12.23 5.54 -9.55
C ALA A 573 -13.56 6.10 -10.06
N THR A 574 -14.67 5.79 -9.37
CA THR A 574 -16.01 6.26 -9.72
C THR A 574 -16.37 7.52 -8.94
N VAL A 575 -16.12 7.54 -7.61
CA VAL A 575 -16.35 8.69 -6.71
C VAL A 575 -15.23 8.78 -5.69
N CYS A 576 -14.50 9.91 -5.65
CA CYS A 576 -13.48 10.13 -4.61
C CYS A 576 -13.94 11.17 -3.59
N GLU A 577 -14.15 12.41 -3.95
CA GLU A 577 -14.67 13.54 -3.15
C GLU A 577 -14.07 13.73 -1.74
N ASN A 578 -12.91 13.15 -1.43
CA ASN A 578 -12.28 13.28 -0.10
C ASN A 578 -12.02 14.75 0.28
N CYS A 579 -11.64 15.59 -0.70
CA CYS A 579 -11.40 17.02 -0.48
C CYS A 579 -12.70 17.82 -0.27
N VAL A 580 -13.81 17.35 -0.83
CA VAL A 580 -15.15 17.91 -0.61
C VAL A 580 -15.63 17.62 0.81
N ASP A 581 -15.59 16.33 1.19
CA ASP A 581 -16.06 15.84 2.49
C ASP A 581 -15.30 16.48 3.66
N SER A 582 -13.98 16.62 3.51
CA SER A 582 -13.10 17.08 4.58
C SER A 582 -12.96 18.60 4.66
N CYS A 583 -13.49 19.37 3.71
CA CYS A 583 -13.36 20.82 3.71
C CYS A 583 -14.28 21.44 4.79
N PRO A 584 -13.74 22.11 5.82
CA PRO A 584 -14.58 22.74 6.86
C PRO A 584 -15.45 23.88 6.33
N ASN A 585 -14.94 24.62 5.35
CA ASN A 585 -15.61 25.77 4.75
C ASN A 585 -16.45 25.41 3.51
N ARG A 586 -16.44 24.12 3.07
CA ARG A 586 -17.12 23.68 1.84
C ARG A 586 -16.66 24.38 0.57
N ALA A 587 -15.41 24.85 0.56
CA ALA A 587 -14.80 25.50 -0.60
C ALA A 587 -14.55 24.55 -1.78
N ASN A 588 -14.41 23.24 -1.54
CA ASN A 588 -14.38 22.25 -2.61
C ASN A 588 -15.79 21.69 -2.83
N VAL A 589 -16.32 21.81 -4.03
CA VAL A 589 -17.70 21.46 -4.37
C VAL A 589 -17.72 20.41 -5.49
N ALA A 590 -18.51 19.35 -5.30
CA ALA A 590 -18.77 18.37 -6.35
C ALA A 590 -19.83 18.89 -7.33
N ILE A 591 -19.46 19.12 -8.57
CA ILE A 591 -20.32 19.61 -9.65
C ILE A 591 -20.86 18.41 -10.43
N ARG A 592 -22.16 18.23 -10.46
CA ARG A 592 -22.82 17.15 -11.21
C ARG A 592 -23.04 17.58 -12.66
N MET A 593 -22.44 16.85 -13.59
CA MET A 593 -22.53 17.10 -15.01
C MET A 593 -23.82 16.53 -15.62
N ALA A 594 -24.21 17.01 -16.80
CA ALA A 594 -25.42 16.55 -17.48
C ALA A 594 -25.37 15.07 -17.91
N ASP A 595 -24.18 14.55 -18.20
CA ASP A 595 -23.94 13.16 -18.57
C ASP A 595 -23.86 12.19 -17.37
N GLY A 596 -24.16 12.69 -16.15
CA GLY A 596 -24.10 11.91 -14.92
C GLY A 596 -22.72 11.82 -14.28
N SER A 597 -21.66 12.25 -14.97
CA SER A 597 -20.33 12.41 -14.37
C SER A 597 -20.31 13.57 -13.36
N HIS A 598 -19.21 13.72 -12.62
CA HIS A 598 -19.03 14.85 -11.73
C HIS A 598 -17.59 15.33 -11.74
N GLN A 599 -17.41 16.60 -11.42
CA GLN A 599 -16.12 17.25 -11.28
C GLN A 599 -16.02 17.93 -9.92
N ILE A 600 -14.81 18.22 -9.48
CA ILE A 600 -14.59 19.00 -8.27
C ILE A 600 -14.08 20.38 -8.63
N VAL A 601 -14.79 21.40 -8.18
CA VAL A 601 -14.43 22.80 -8.35
C VAL A 601 -14.06 23.39 -6.98
N HIS A 602 -13.03 24.20 -6.96
CA HIS A 602 -12.66 25.01 -5.81
C HIS A 602 -13.32 26.37 -5.90
N VAL A 603 -13.90 26.86 -4.80
CA VAL A 603 -14.51 28.20 -4.69
C VAL A 603 -13.57 29.06 -3.85
N ASP A 604 -12.88 29.97 -4.47
CA ASP A 604 -11.78 30.74 -3.88
C ASP A 604 -12.19 31.48 -2.60
N LYS A 605 -13.20 32.31 -2.66
CA LYS A 605 -13.69 33.13 -1.54
C LYS A 605 -14.14 32.34 -0.32
N MET A 606 -14.48 31.07 -0.48
CA MET A 606 -14.87 30.19 0.64
C MET A 606 -13.66 29.55 1.32
N CYS A 607 -12.48 29.63 0.72
CA CYS A 607 -11.26 28.96 1.21
C CYS A 607 -10.51 29.85 2.23
N ASN A 608 -10.01 29.21 3.28
CA ASN A 608 -9.06 29.84 4.21
C ASN A 608 -7.71 29.09 4.24
N GLU A 609 -7.41 28.32 3.21
CA GLU A 609 -6.17 27.58 3.02
C GLU A 609 -5.72 26.73 4.22
N CYS A 610 -6.65 26.17 4.96
CA CYS A 610 -6.37 25.38 6.17
C CYS A 610 -5.63 24.05 5.91
N GLY A 611 -5.38 23.65 4.67
CA GLY A 611 -4.66 22.42 4.29
C GLY A 611 -5.41 21.11 4.52
N ASN A 612 -6.65 21.13 5.05
CA ASN A 612 -7.36 19.89 5.38
C ASN A 612 -7.66 19.02 4.14
N CYS A 613 -8.01 19.64 3.02
CA CYS A 613 -8.23 18.94 1.75
C CYS A 613 -6.93 18.30 1.22
N THR A 614 -5.80 18.97 1.36
CA THR A 614 -4.45 18.46 1.05
C THR A 614 -4.14 17.21 1.88
N GLN A 615 -4.41 17.27 3.19
CA GLN A 615 -4.16 16.13 4.10
C GLN A 615 -4.89 14.86 3.68
N PHE A 616 -6.12 14.97 3.19
CA PHE A 616 -6.97 13.82 2.81
C PHE A 616 -6.98 13.51 1.32
N CYS A 617 -6.31 14.31 0.49
CA CYS A 617 -6.09 13.93 -0.90
C CYS A 617 -5.16 12.69 -0.96
N PRO A 618 -5.56 11.62 -1.65
CA PRO A 618 -4.73 10.41 -1.75
C PRO A 618 -3.55 10.57 -2.71
N TYR A 619 -3.38 11.73 -3.32
CA TYR A 619 -2.29 12.06 -4.23
C TYR A 619 -1.45 13.21 -3.68
N SER A 620 -0.24 13.40 -4.24
CA SER A 620 0.60 14.58 -4.01
C SER A 620 -0.02 15.79 -4.71
N SER A 621 -1.13 16.26 -4.17
CA SER A 621 -1.96 17.34 -4.71
C SER A 621 -2.50 18.19 -3.57
N GLU A 622 -2.63 19.47 -3.83
CA GLU A 622 -3.23 20.48 -2.97
C GLU A 622 -4.54 20.98 -3.59
N PRO A 623 -5.68 20.36 -3.28
CA PRO A 623 -6.94 20.65 -3.96
C PRO A 623 -7.38 22.12 -3.94
N CYS A 624 -6.96 22.91 -2.95
CA CYS A 624 -7.20 24.36 -2.93
C CYS A 624 -6.42 25.13 -4.02
N HIS A 625 -5.35 24.54 -4.54
CA HIS A 625 -4.54 25.13 -5.61
C HIS A 625 -4.65 24.39 -6.93
N ASP A 626 -4.79 23.05 -6.88
CA ASP A 626 -4.73 22.21 -8.07
C ASP A 626 -6.09 21.99 -8.76
N LYS A 627 -7.22 22.34 -8.11
CA LYS A 627 -8.54 22.19 -8.72
C LYS A 627 -8.92 23.42 -9.53
N PHE A 628 -9.71 23.20 -10.58
CA PHE A 628 -10.28 24.31 -11.34
C PHE A 628 -11.08 25.21 -10.41
N THR A 629 -10.71 26.49 -10.37
CA THR A 629 -11.16 27.44 -9.34
C THR A 629 -12.25 28.36 -9.88
N LEU A 630 -13.27 28.57 -9.09
CA LEU A 630 -14.32 29.56 -9.33
C LEU A 630 -13.98 30.83 -8.55
N PHE A 631 -13.67 31.90 -9.28
CA PHE A 631 -13.39 33.23 -8.72
C PHE A 631 -14.68 34.07 -8.69
N GLN A 632 -14.77 34.97 -7.74
CA GLN A 632 -15.92 35.88 -7.61
C GLN A 632 -15.60 37.30 -8.09
N THR A 633 -14.35 37.72 -7.98
CA THR A 633 -13.89 39.04 -8.45
C THR A 633 -12.65 38.91 -9.33
N ALA A 634 -12.33 39.99 -10.05
CA ALA A 634 -11.11 40.05 -10.86
C ALA A 634 -9.87 40.11 -9.97
N GLU A 635 -9.97 40.72 -8.80
CA GLU A 635 -8.93 40.81 -7.79
C GLU A 635 -8.58 39.42 -7.25
N ASP A 636 -9.58 38.60 -6.89
CA ASP A 636 -9.36 37.23 -6.42
C ASP A 636 -8.58 36.40 -7.49
N MET A 637 -8.91 36.60 -8.78
CA MET A 637 -8.19 35.94 -9.86
C MET A 637 -6.76 36.44 -10.02
N VAL A 638 -6.49 37.73 -9.79
CA VAL A 638 -5.15 38.32 -9.89
C VAL A 638 -4.26 37.83 -8.74
N ASP A 639 -4.80 37.74 -7.53
CA ASP A 639 -4.05 37.32 -6.34
C ASP A 639 -3.78 35.81 -6.29
N SER A 640 -4.43 35.03 -7.15
CA SER A 640 -4.26 33.58 -7.25
C SER A 640 -3.48 33.17 -8.51
N HIS A 641 -2.80 32.01 -8.44
CA HIS A 641 -2.16 31.35 -9.61
C HIS A 641 -3.00 30.17 -10.14
N ASN A 642 -4.13 29.87 -9.53
CA ASN A 642 -4.94 28.71 -9.90
C ASN A 642 -5.53 28.85 -11.30
N ALA A 643 -5.62 27.73 -12.04
CA ALA A 643 -6.49 27.65 -13.21
C ALA A 643 -7.95 27.82 -12.78
N GLY A 644 -8.75 28.59 -13.50
CA GLY A 644 -10.11 28.85 -13.06
C GLY A 644 -10.91 29.74 -13.98
N VAL A 645 -12.12 30.07 -13.54
CA VAL A 645 -13.08 30.89 -14.25
C VAL A 645 -13.65 31.98 -13.37
N LEU A 646 -13.84 33.16 -13.98
CA LEU A 646 -14.61 34.31 -13.45
C LEU A 646 -15.76 34.60 -14.41
N PHE A 647 -17.00 34.65 -13.91
CA PHE A 647 -18.17 35.05 -14.69
C PHE A 647 -18.25 36.57 -14.79
N LEU A 648 -18.30 37.10 -16.02
CA LEU A 648 -18.36 38.53 -16.31
C LEU A 648 -19.80 39.05 -16.55
N GLY A 649 -20.76 38.11 -16.52
CA GLY A 649 -22.18 38.38 -16.78
C GLY A 649 -22.65 37.84 -18.15
N GLY A 650 -23.86 37.31 -18.19
CA GLY A 650 -24.41 36.60 -19.36
C GLY A 650 -23.55 35.41 -19.76
N ASP A 651 -23.23 35.32 -21.06
CA ASP A 651 -22.39 34.27 -21.59
C ASP A 651 -20.87 34.58 -21.59
N LYS A 652 -20.46 35.71 -20.98
CA LYS A 652 -19.07 36.12 -20.97
C LYS A 652 -18.36 35.62 -19.74
N VAL A 653 -17.20 35.00 -19.95
CA VAL A 653 -16.34 34.46 -18.89
C VAL A 653 -14.89 34.80 -19.13
N ARG A 654 -14.13 34.97 -18.04
CA ARG A 654 -12.68 35.03 -18.07
C ARG A 654 -12.11 33.72 -17.58
N VAL A 655 -11.31 33.05 -18.37
CA VAL A 655 -10.74 31.73 -18.05
C VAL A 655 -9.23 31.78 -18.05
N ARG A 656 -8.61 31.29 -17.01
CA ARG A 656 -7.19 31.01 -16.92
C ARG A 656 -6.97 29.50 -16.92
N THR A 657 -6.20 29.02 -17.91
CA THR A 657 -5.72 27.62 -17.96
C THR A 657 -4.21 27.58 -17.66
N PHE A 658 -3.40 27.92 -18.64
CA PHE A 658 -1.95 28.08 -18.52
C PHE A 658 -1.56 29.48 -18.97
N GLY A 659 -0.88 30.25 -18.12
CA GLY A 659 -0.47 31.62 -18.39
C GLY A 659 -1.55 32.66 -18.11
N GLU A 660 -1.62 33.71 -18.94
CA GLU A 660 -2.54 34.84 -18.74
C GLU A 660 -3.99 34.46 -18.99
N PRO A 661 -4.95 35.00 -18.22
CA PRO A 661 -6.36 34.78 -18.42
C PRO A 661 -6.86 35.38 -19.73
N LYS A 662 -7.85 34.73 -20.36
CA LYS A 662 -8.50 35.17 -21.61
C LYS A 662 -10.00 35.26 -21.42
N ASP A 663 -10.61 36.22 -22.11
CA ASP A 663 -12.08 36.38 -22.13
C ASP A 663 -12.69 35.56 -23.27
N TYR A 664 -13.78 34.87 -22.96
CA TYR A 664 -14.54 34.01 -23.88
C TYR A 664 -16.02 34.37 -23.87
N ASP A 665 -16.67 34.11 -24.99
CA ASP A 665 -18.13 34.17 -25.12
C ASP A 665 -18.65 32.76 -25.36
N LEU A 666 -19.42 32.23 -24.41
CA LEU A 666 -19.97 30.87 -24.45
C LEU A 666 -21.15 30.70 -25.41
N SER A 667 -21.69 31.81 -25.93
CA SER A 667 -22.77 31.78 -26.92
C SER A 667 -22.26 31.48 -28.34
N GLY A 668 -20.95 31.65 -28.55
CA GLY A 668 -20.28 31.50 -29.85
C GLY A 668 -19.27 30.34 -29.89
N LYS A 669 -18.67 30.12 -31.05
CA LYS A 669 -17.58 29.17 -31.21
C LYS A 669 -16.32 29.73 -30.49
N ASN A 670 -15.75 28.95 -29.62
CA ASN A 670 -14.54 29.29 -28.87
C ASN A 670 -13.49 28.16 -28.97
N ASP A 671 -12.29 28.37 -28.43
CA ASP A 671 -11.17 27.44 -28.43
C ASP A 671 -10.91 26.77 -27.06
N LEU A 672 -11.91 26.82 -26.15
CA LEU A 672 -11.84 26.10 -24.88
C LEU A 672 -11.85 24.58 -25.11
N PRO A 673 -11.10 23.81 -24.30
CA PRO A 673 -11.25 22.35 -24.27
C PRO A 673 -12.70 21.96 -23.99
N ALA A 674 -13.28 21.06 -24.77
CA ALA A 674 -14.70 20.71 -24.72
C ALA A 674 -15.20 20.31 -23.33
N ASP A 675 -14.39 19.57 -22.56
CA ASP A 675 -14.77 19.14 -21.20
C ASP A 675 -14.74 20.31 -20.20
N LEU A 676 -13.82 21.27 -20.40
CA LEU A 676 -13.75 22.47 -19.59
C LEU A 676 -14.93 23.41 -19.90
N GLU A 677 -15.27 23.58 -21.18
CA GLU A 677 -16.45 24.34 -21.62
C GLU A 677 -17.72 23.78 -20.99
N LYS A 678 -17.92 22.44 -21.07
CA LYS A 678 -19.05 21.76 -20.42
C LYS A 678 -19.13 22.05 -18.91
N LEU A 679 -17.97 22.02 -18.22
CA LEU A 679 -17.91 22.34 -16.80
C LEU A 679 -18.33 23.79 -16.53
N ILE A 680 -17.80 24.74 -17.28
CA ILE A 680 -18.10 26.19 -17.11
C ILE A 680 -19.59 26.45 -17.41
N VAL A 681 -20.13 25.89 -18.48
CA VAL A 681 -21.58 25.98 -18.79
C VAL A 681 -22.43 25.39 -17.68
N THR A 682 -22.02 24.23 -17.14
CA THR A 682 -22.73 23.62 -16.01
C THR A 682 -22.71 24.50 -14.75
N LEU A 683 -21.57 25.14 -14.47
CA LEU A 683 -21.44 26.12 -13.36
C LEU A 683 -22.39 27.30 -13.56
N ARG A 684 -22.41 27.89 -14.76
CA ARG A 684 -23.32 28.99 -15.10
C ARG A 684 -24.79 28.63 -14.89
N ASP A 685 -25.21 27.49 -15.44
CA ASP A 685 -26.62 27.12 -15.55
C ASP A 685 -27.20 26.55 -14.25
N LYS A 686 -26.39 25.86 -13.44
CA LYS A 686 -26.90 25.12 -12.27
C LYS A 686 -26.28 25.52 -10.93
N TYR A 687 -25.15 26.22 -10.95
CA TYR A 687 -24.37 26.50 -9.74
C TYR A 687 -24.05 27.99 -9.58
N SER A 688 -24.87 28.88 -10.20
CA SER A 688 -24.66 30.33 -10.13
C SER A 688 -24.62 30.88 -8.70
N TYR A 689 -25.30 30.22 -7.75
CA TYR A 689 -25.29 30.59 -6.33
C TYR A 689 -23.86 30.49 -5.69
N LEU A 690 -22.89 29.86 -6.32
CA LEU A 690 -21.54 29.79 -5.81
C LEU A 690 -20.71 31.06 -6.08
N TYR A 691 -21.17 31.94 -7.01
CA TYR A 691 -20.45 33.16 -7.39
C TYR A 691 -21.32 34.43 -7.45
N LEU A 692 -22.61 34.33 -7.14
CA LEU A 692 -23.53 35.49 -7.03
C LEU A 692 -23.44 36.20 -5.67
#